data_fad51f73c612590823b679582cfea532
#
_entry.id   fad51f73c612590823b679582cfea532
#
_cell.length_a   1.000
_cell.length_b   1.000
_cell.length_c   1.000
_cell.angle_alpha   90.00
_cell.angle_beta   90.00
_cell.angle_gamma   90.00
#
_symmetry.space_group_name_H-M   'P 1'
#
loop_
_entity.id
_entity.type
_entity.pdbx_description
1 polymer ?
#
loop_
_entity_poly.entity_id
_entity_poly.type
_entity_poly.pdbx_seq_one_letter_code
_entity_poly.pdbx_strand_id
1 'polypeptide(L)'
;MATGTLAWDPFVGEHADADANSDTADDENLPTFYIGHHEFKRPLPVTEFVLRQAGDVGYDMLTSPITSPHFHSRVLSLISNHIAEISAIDSSDAPNKATPPAPIIPPLDPVDTPFTPSDTVSQLIAYSSPWIDLCSPDPLVANISRQVLNIEIAYASFCGVGNVIIPGPRTHNGGSGNNGLAQYARAIQEALAIASYINVSIHMPMYGVEDQTEMTGDLLPFSRYQSTTDTSKGENEIDLYENWDAWNLIRDVCKYNSRLSVALALPRQLPIESLQSRWFAEPLKLLTFTQSTFLKNKGGHPVLGKAHQNLLTRYMKLKNPPWLLLCDVGPIPGLDDPNQQISVADGYAPPSVVQDAPSPTPAEAEQARRNSTKSQTKSKDVAAHLIYLRYLQRNQPERTPIEKFGSGYQDYLQAPLQPLTDNLESVTYEVFEKDPVKYDWYERAIERALSDWVLQKKPTSSLSGAVVLAVAGSGRGPLVSRALKASQTTGVPIEVWAVEKNPNAYVLLQRHNKNVWNGVVNVVKTDMRAWKGPLRNAAGPIGQAVTTSSTTPATTHGKVDILVSELLGSFADNELSPECIDGVQHVLAPEHGISIPASYTAHLTPILAPRLHADISNRFSADEHATDTPYVVMFHAIDFLATAVPDHPQIQQAWEFSHPLPVKTLHIAEARRGGGVSGGGGGSMSGGDGANEHNTRYARLKFVCKDRGVVNGLAGYFEAVLYEGGGKAENKVELSTRPDTIDAKSKDMISWFPIFFPLKACISFLGLYYYELLTYE
;
A
#
# COMPACT_ATOMS: atom_id res chain seq x y z
N MET A 1 23.06 22.99 16.90
CA MET A 1 22.96 22.67 15.48
C MET A 1 23.58 21.29 15.32
N ALA A 2 22.75 20.29 15.38
CA ALA A 2 23.14 18.89 15.17
C ALA A 2 22.17 18.35 14.14
N THR A 3 22.64 18.24 12.91
CA THR A 3 21.94 17.57 11.81
C THR A 3 21.98 16.07 12.09
N GLY A 4 20.91 15.55 12.65
CA GLY A 4 20.68 14.11 12.77
C GLY A 4 20.19 13.57 11.45
N THR A 5 21.11 13.11 10.61
CA THR A 5 20.81 12.20 9.52
C THR A 5 20.23 10.92 10.15
N LEU A 6 18.94 10.69 9.97
CA LEU A 6 18.34 9.37 10.19
C LEU A 6 18.93 8.43 9.16
N ALA A 7 19.96 7.70 9.57
CA ALA A 7 20.51 6.61 8.79
C ALA A 7 19.43 5.56 8.58
N TRP A 8 19.19 5.26 7.31
CA TRP A 8 18.40 4.12 6.85
C TRP A 8 19.11 2.84 7.34
N ASP A 9 18.47 2.12 8.26
CA ASP A 9 18.92 0.81 8.73
C ASP A 9 18.02 -0.28 8.11
N PRO A 10 18.48 -0.99 7.08
CA PRO A 10 17.71 -2.03 6.43
C PRO A 10 17.74 -3.40 7.12
N PHE A 11 18.44 -3.55 8.24
CA PHE A 11 18.60 -4.86 8.88
C PHE A 11 18.58 -4.80 10.41
N VAL A 12 17.41 -5.06 10.99
CA VAL A 12 17.32 -5.79 12.26
C VAL A 12 16.80 -7.19 11.90
N GLY A 13 17.70 -8.08 11.60
CA GLY A 13 17.46 -9.51 11.37
C GLY A 13 18.75 -10.25 11.71
N GLU A 14 18.69 -11.07 12.73
CA GLU A 14 19.77 -11.85 13.30
C GLU A 14 20.51 -12.70 12.25
N HIS A 15 21.84 -12.73 12.40
CA HIS A 15 22.70 -13.70 11.71
C HIS A 15 22.31 -15.13 12.11
N ALA A 16 21.85 -15.90 11.13
CA ALA A 16 21.85 -17.35 11.22
C ALA A 16 22.70 -17.91 10.07
N ASP A 17 23.63 -18.74 10.44
CA ASP A 17 24.58 -19.40 9.57
C ASP A 17 23.89 -20.23 8.48
N ALA A 18 24.42 -20.12 7.26
CA ALA A 18 23.95 -20.88 6.11
C ALA A 18 24.42 -22.33 6.21
N ASP A 19 23.52 -23.24 6.53
CA ASP A 19 23.62 -24.64 6.21
C ASP A 19 22.56 -25.05 5.18
N ALA A 20 23.03 -25.50 4.03
CA ALA A 20 22.24 -25.98 2.92
C ALA A 20 21.55 -27.31 3.28
N ASN A 21 20.27 -27.25 3.57
CA ASN A 21 19.26 -28.31 3.34
C ASN A 21 17.95 -27.92 4.01
N SER A 22 17.00 -27.38 3.27
CA SER A 22 15.60 -27.59 3.61
C SER A 22 14.66 -27.08 2.52
N ASP A 23 13.99 -27.99 1.88
CA ASP A 23 12.74 -27.76 1.12
C ASP A 23 11.54 -27.40 2.04
N THR A 24 11.80 -26.93 3.27
CA THR A 24 10.78 -26.61 4.29
C THR A 24 10.72 -25.13 4.68
N ALA A 25 11.53 -24.24 4.06
CA ALA A 25 11.59 -22.82 4.44
C ALA A 25 10.50 -21.94 3.82
N ASP A 26 9.69 -22.46 2.88
CA ASP A 26 8.66 -21.67 2.18
C ASP A 26 7.33 -21.58 2.94
N ASP A 27 7.13 -22.30 4.03
CA ASP A 27 5.86 -22.35 4.76
C ASP A 27 5.71 -21.28 5.87
N GLU A 28 6.81 -20.62 6.28
CA GLU A 28 6.80 -19.69 7.40
C GLU A 28 6.36 -18.26 7.06
N ASN A 29 6.19 -17.90 5.78
CA ASN A 29 5.89 -16.52 5.34
C ASN A 29 4.50 -16.30 4.73
N LEU A 30 3.58 -17.24 4.87
CA LEU A 30 2.18 -16.99 4.46
C LEU A 30 1.50 -16.08 5.49
N PRO A 31 0.92 -14.94 5.06
CA PRO A 31 0.17 -14.10 5.98
C PRO A 31 -0.97 -14.90 6.59
N THR A 32 -0.92 -15.05 7.90
CA THR A 32 -1.94 -15.80 8.64
C THR A 32 -3.18 -14.93 8.78
N PHE A 33 -4.33 -15.41 8.29
CA PHE A 33 -5.59 -14.77 8.61
C PHE A 33 -6.00 -15.09 10.02
N TYR A 34 -6.37 -14.04 10.72
CA TYR A 34 -7.10 -14.19 11.95
C TYR A 34 -8.60 -14.32 11.63
N ILE A 35 -9.24 -15.36 12.13
CA ILE A 35 -10.67 -15.62 11.93
C ILE A 35 -11.37 -15.55 13.26
N GLY A 36 -12.31 -14.62 13.37
CA GLY A 36 -13.11 -14.39 14.56
C GLY A 36 -14.58 -14.83 14.37
N HIS A 37 -15.31 -14.88 15.48
CA HIS A 37 -16.73 -15.13 15.53
C HIS A 37 -17.47 -13.96 16.17
N HIS A 38 -18.59 -13.55 15.59
CA HIS A 38 -19.46 -12.49 16.07
C HIS A 38 -20.90 -12.94 16.13
N GLU A 39 -21.59 -12.59 17.22
CA GLU A 39 -23.02 -12.75 17.37
C GLU A 39 -23.64 -11.40 17.70
N PHE A 40 -24.48 -10.89 16.81
CA PHE A 40 -25.15 -9.60 16.99
C PHE A 40 -26.06 -9.56 18.23
N LYS A 41 -26.63 -10.71 18.63
CA LYS A 41 -27.56 -10.82 19.74
C LYS A 41 -26.93 -11.32 21.05
N ARG A 42 -25.60 -11.32 21.14
CA ARG A 42 -24.93 -11.72 22.40
C ARG A 42 -25.24 -10.70 23.49
N PRO A 43 -25.94 -11.09 24.56
CA PRO A 43 -26.40 -10.15 25.59
C PRO A 43 -25.35 -9.82 26.64
N LEU A 44 -24.38 -10.70 26.85
CA LEU A 44 -23.38 -10.57 27.91
C LEU A 44 -21.95 -10.60 27.35
N PRO A 45 -21.02 -9.88 27.98
CA PRO A 45 -19.59 -9.97 27.67
C PRO A 45 -19.07 -11.40 27.73
N VAL A 46 -18.09 -11.66 26.85
CA VAL A 46 -17.44 -12.96 26.73
C VAL A 46 -16.49 -13.19 27.90
N THR A 47 -16.58 -14.35 28.55
CA THR A 47 -15.67 -14.76 29.62
C THR A 47 -14.42 -15.44 29.06
N GLU A 48 -13.36 -15.49 29.86
CA GLU A 48 -12.11 -16.17 29.50
C GLU A 48 -12.33 -17.66 29.16
N PHE A 49 -13.24 -18.33 29.88
CA PHE A 49 -13.59 -19.71 29.58
C PHE A 49 -14.16 -19.88 28.17
N VAL A 50 -15.04 -18.97 27.74
CA VAL A 50 -15.64 -18.95 26.41
C VAL A 50 -14.58 -18.69 25.33
N LEU A 51 -13.62 -17.80 25.60
CA LEU A 51 -12.51 -17.55 24.69
C LEU A 51 -11.64 -18.79 24.48
N ARG A 52 -11.30 -19.50 25.55
CA ARG A 52 -10.54 -20.75 25.43
C ARG A 52 -11.28 -21.80 24.63
N GLN A 53 -12.57 -21.98 24.87
CA GLN A 53 -13.37 -22.91 24.07
C GLN A 53 -13.44 -22.54 22.59
N ALA A 54 -13.55 -21.25 22.26
CA ALA A 54 -13.50 -20.80 20.88
C ALA A 54 -12.14 -21.07 20.23
N GLY A 55 -11.04 -20.87 20.97
CA GLY A 55 -9.69 -21.24 20.56
C GLY A 55 -9.56 -22.75 20.27
N ASP A 56 -10.12 -23.60 21.12
CA ASP A 56 -10.11 -25.06 20.92
C ASP A 56 -10.87 -25.49 19.64
N VAL A 57 -11.89 -24.73 19.25
CA VAL A 57 -12.61 -24.93 17.97
C VAL A 57 -11.79 -24.41 16.77
N GLY A 58 -10.85 -23.47 16.98
CA GLY A 58 -9.96 -22.90 15.97
C GLY A 58 -10.27 -21.45 15.59
N TYR A 59 -11.07 -20.73 16.37
CA TYR A 59 -11.23 -19.28 16.25
C TYR A 59 -10.08 -18.56 16.94
N ASP A 60 -9.54 -17.53 16.31
CA ASP A 60 -8.45 -16.73 16.87
C ASP A 60 -8.97 -15.62 17.79
N MET A 61 -10.23 -15.19 17.62
CA MET A 61 -10.82 -14.09 18.36
C MET A 61 -12.34 -14.18 18.44
N LEU A 62 -12.90 -13.51 19.44
CA LEU A 62 -14.35 -13.33 19.60
C LEU A 62 -14.69 -11.85 19.75
N THR A 63 -15.89 -11.49 19.34
CA THR A 63 -16.46 -10.19 19.69
C THR A 63 -17.19 -10.26 21.04
N SER A 64 -17.14 -9.17 21.78
CA SER A 64 -17.79 -9.04 23.07
C SER A 64 -18.47 -7.68 23.21
N PRO A 65 -19.75 -7.60 23.67
CA PRO A 65 -20.31 -6.34 24.12
C PRO A 65 -19.48 -5.79 25.31
N ILE A 66 -19.44 -4.49 25.45
CA ILE A 66 -18.74 -3.84 26.57
C ILE A 66 -19.64 -3.79 27.79
N THR A 67 -20.93 -3.56 27.57
CA THR A 67 -21.94 -3.40 28.62
C THR A 67 -23.03 -4.47 28.56
N SER A 68 -23.75 -4.62 29.64
CA SER A 68 -24.81 -5.59 29.83
C SER A 68 -26.20 -4.97 29.58
N PRO A 69 -27.26 -5.78 29.46
CA PRO A 69 -28.65 -5.29 29.40
C PRO A 69 -29.08 -4.46 30.63
N HIS A 70 -28.41 -4.63 31.76
CA HIS A 70 -28.67 -3.83 32.95
C HIS A 70 -28.32 -2.33 32.69
N PHE A 71 -27.17 -2.06 32.08
CA PHE A 71 -26.78 -0.71 31.69
C PHE A 71 -27.79 -0.07 30.75
N HIS A 72 -28.23 -0.81 29.70
CA HIS A 72 -29.27 -0.35 28.80
C HIS A 72 -30.54 0.05 29.55
N SER A 73 -31.06 -0.82 30.42
CA SER A 73 -32.26 -0.55 31.22
C SER A 73 -32.12 0.66 32.13
N ARG A 74 -30.93 0.85 32.70
CA ARG A 74 -30.60 2.03 33.53
C ARG A 74 -30.63 3.33 32.73
N VAL A 75 -30.05 3.32 31.50
CA VAL A 75 -30.08 4.49 30.62
C VAL A 75 -31.49 4.80 30.15
N LEU A 76 -32.31 3.79 29.77
CA LEU A 76 -33.71 3.97 29.40
C LEU A 76 -34.52 4.61 30.54
N SER A 77 -34.30 4.16 31.79
CA SER A 77 -34.95 4.75 32.96
C SER A 77 -34.61 6.24 33.15
N LEU A 78 -33.35 6.60 32.95
CA LEU A 78 -32.90 8.01 33.02
C LEU A 78 -33.59 8.87 31.97
N ILE A 79 -33.67 8.39 30.71
CA ILE A 79 -34.34 9.09 29.62
C ILE A 79 -35.84 9.26 29.94
N SER A 80 -36.49 8.20 30.37
CA SER A 80 -37.94 8.20 30.68
C SER A 80 -38.25 9.19 31.82
N ASN A 81 -37.44 9.22 32.86
CA ASN A 81 -37.60 10.17 33.97
C ASN A 81 -37.42 11.61 33.48
N HIS A 82 -36.41 11.90 32.66
CA HIS A 82 -36.15 13.22 32.12
C HIS A 82 -37.31 13.73 31.22
N ILE A 83 -37.86 12.85 30.38
CA ILE A 83 -39.02 13.14 29.54
C ILE A 83 -40.26 13.45 30.40
N ALA A 84 -40.46 12.68 31.46
CA ALA A 84 -41.56 12.89 32.41
C ALA A 84 -41.44 14.27 33.13
N GLU A 85 -40.22 14.64 33.55
CA GLU A 85 -39.93 15.96 34.12
C GLU A 85 -40.25 17.12 33.14
N ILE A 86 -39.84 17.03 31.89
CA ILE A 86 -40.13 18.01 30.84
C ILE A 86 -41.65 18.10 30.63
N SER A 87 -42.33 16.97 30.52
CA SER A 87 -43.77 16.91 30.30
C SER A 87 -44.55 17.53 31.47
N ALA A 88 -44.07 17.35 32.71
CA ALA A 88 -44.65 17.96 33.91
C ALA A 88 -44.44 19.49 33.92
N ILE A 89 -43.35 19.97 33.38
CA ILE A 89 -43.07 21.42 33.23
C ILE A 89 -43.95 22.03 32.16
N ASP A 90 -44.07 21.39 31.00
CA ASP A 90 -44.90 21.85 29.87
C ASP A 90 -46.41 21.89 30.23
N SER A 91 -46.87 21.02 31.15
CA SER A 91 -48.23 21.00 31.62
C SER A 91 -48.53 22.01 32.77
N SER A 92 -47.53 22.69 33.30
CA SER A 92 -47.68 23.67 34.38
C SER A 92 -47.89 25.08 33.83
N ASP A 93 -48.96 25.78 34.25
CA ASP A 93 -49.30 27.18 33.88
C ASP A 93 -48.29 28.26 34.37
N ALA A 94 -47.11 27.88 34.81
CA ALA A 94 -46.09 28.79 35.32
C ALA A 94 -45.20 29.34 34.19
N PRO A 95 -45.30 30.60 33.79
CA PRO A 95 -44.43 31.20 32.79
C PRO A 95 -43.02 31.31 33.36
N ASN A 96 -42.01 30.75 32.68
CA ASN A 96 -40.57 30.83 33.00
C ASN A 96 -39.92 29.69 33.82
N LYS A 97 -40.33 28.45 33.68
CA LYS A 97 -39.47 27.36 34.11
C LYS A 97 -38.48 27.00 33.01
N ALA A 98 -37.18 27.08 33.31
CA ALA A 98 -36.15 26.62 32.40
C ALA A 98 -36.30 25.10 32.17
N THR A 99 -36.18 24.63 30.91
CA THR A 99 -36.07 23.19 30.58
C THR A 99 -34.92 22.57 31.37
N PRO A 100 -35.11 21.41 32.00
CA PRO A 100 -34.04 20.74 32.72
C PRO A 100 -32.90 20.41 31.75
N PRO A 101 -31.64 20.50 32.21
CA PRO A 101 -30.50 20.11 31.37
C PRO A 101 -30.58 18.62 31.00
N ALA A 102 -29.97 18.26 29.83
CA ALA A 102 -29.93 16.87 29.41
C ALA A 102 -29.28 15.99 30.51
N PRO A 103 -29.79 14.79 30.74
CA PRO A 103 -29.28 13.92 31.79
C PRO A 103 -27.83 13.52 31.50
N ILE A 104 -27.02 13.47 32.56
CA ILE A 104 -25.66 12.97 32.52
C ILE A 104 -25.71 11.50 32.92
N ILE A 105 -25.15 10.61 32.07
CA ILE A 105 -25.07 9.20 32.37
C ILE A 105 -24.02 8.97 33.45
N PRO A 106 -24.38 8.34 34.59
CA PRO A 106 -23.42 8.02 35.63
C PRO A 106 -22.37 7.00 35.15
N PRO A 107 -21.20 6.94 35.77
CA PRO A 107 -20.20 5.92 35.52
C PRO A 107 -20.79 4.50 35.59
N LEU A 108 -20.11 3.53 34.97
CA LEU A 108 -20.52 2.12 35.01
C LEU A 108 -20.43 1.56 36.41
N ASP A 109 -21.43 0.79 36.78
CA ASP A 109 -21.45 -0.04 38.01
C ASP A 109 -20.97 -1.46 37.68
N PRO A 110 -20.53 -2.26 38.65
CA PRO A 110 -20.13 -3.66 38.42
C PRO A 110 -21.18 -4.54 37.75
N VAL A 111 -22.48 -4.20 37.90
CA VAL A 111 -23.59 -4.92 37.24
C VAL A 111 -23.80 -4.50 35.80
N ASP A 112 -23.37 -3.26 35.47
CA ASP A 112 -23.49 -2.73 34.11
C ASP A 112 -22.53 -3.39 33.13
N THR A 113 -21.39 -3.86 33.63
CA THR A 113 -20.38 -4.53 32.81
C THR A 113 -19.67 -5.63 33.59
N PRO A 114 -19.91 -6.90 33.26
CA PRO A 114 -19.09 -8.00 33.76
C PRO A 114 -17.74 -8.13 33.05
N PHE A 115 -17.45 -7.25 32.10
CA PHE A 115 -16.17 -7.22 31.39
C PHE A 115 -15.03 -6.83 32.33
N THR A 116 -14.01 -7.69 32.44
CA THR A 116 -12.85 -7.47 33.30
C THR A 116 -11.53 -7.59 32.52
N PRO A 117 -10.49 -6.88 32.91
CA PRO A 117 -9.15 -7.09 32.35
C PRO A 117 -8.72 -8.55 32.52
N SER A 118 -8.16 -9.14 31.46
CA SER A 118 -7.61 -10.51 31.50
C SER A 118 -6.42 -10.63 30.54
N ASP A 119 -5.61 -11.67 30.71
CA ASP A 119 -4.46 -11.95 29.84
C ASP A 119 -4.89 -12.29 28.39
N THR A 120 -6.15 -12.67 28.20
CA THR A 120 -6.72 -13.02 26.89
C THR A 120 -7.41 -11.85 26.19
N VAL A 121 -7.31 -10.63 26.75
CA VAL A 121 -7.97 -9.43 26.19
C VAL A 121 -7.56 -9.13 24.73
N SER A 122 -6.36 -9.54 24.33
CA SER A 122 -5.87 -9.40 22.96
C SER A 122 -6.64 -10.23 21.93
N GLN A 123 -7.35 -11.25 22.37
CA GLN A 123 -8.22 -12.11 21.54
C GLN A 123 -9.66 -11.58 21.49
N LEU A 124 -9.95 -10.48 22.16
CA LEU A 124 -11.25 -9.83 22.16
C LEU A 124 -11.29 -8.63 21.20
N ILE A 125 -12.40 -8.55 20.48
CA ILE A 125 -12.82 -7.35 19.78
C ILE A 125 -14.09 -6.86 20.49
N ALA A 126 -14.02 -5.71 21.13
CA ALA A 126 -15.22 -5.14 21.74
C ALA A 126 -16.14 -4.57 20.65
N TYR A 127 -17.43 -4.53 20.92
CA TYR A 127 -18.36 -3.75 20.11
C TYR A 127 -19.24 -2.87 21.00
N SER A 128 -19.49 -1.66 20.52
CA SER A 128 -20.32 -0.70 21.25
C SER A 128 -21.79 -1.11 21.19
N SER A 129 -22.56 -0.60 22.11
CA SER A 129 -24.00 -0.87 22.23
C SER A 129 -24.73 -0.61 20.92
N PRO A 130 -25.47 -1.60 20.35
CA PRO A 130 -26.16 -1.42 19.08
C PRO A 130 -27.42 -0.55 19.19
N TRP A 131 -27.90 -0.29 20.41
CA TRP A 131 -29.10 0.49 20.68
C TRP A 131 -28.89 2.01 20.69
N ILE A 132 -27.65 2.50 20.64
CA ILE A 132 -27.35 3.93 20.53
C ILE A 132 -27.61 4.45 19.10
N ASP A 133 -27.97 5.74 18.99
CA ASP A 133 -28.19 6.40 17.72
C ASP A 133 -27.41 7.72 17.64
N LEU A 134 -26.19 7.64 17.11
CA LEU A 134 -25.30 8.78 16.92
C LEU A 134 -25.75 9.70 15.77
N CYS A 135 -26.63 9.23 14.89
CA CYS A 135 -27.20 10.00 13.78
C CYS A 135 -28.54 10.65 14.13
N SER A 136 -29.04 10.50 15.35
CA SER A 136 -30.36 10.98 15.74
C SER A 136 -30.50 12.49 15.51
N PRO A 137 -31.58 12.94 14.86
CA PRO A 137 -31.90 14.36 14.75
C PRO A 137 -32.36 14.95 16.10
N ASP A 138 -32.77 14.07 17.05
CA ASP A 138 -33.15 14.50 18.40
C ASP A 138 -31.88 14.77 19.24
N PRO A 139 -31.68 16.01 19.73
CA PRO A 139 -30.49 16.36 20.48
C PRO A 139 -30.32 15.57 21.78
N LEU A 140 -31.42 15.14 22.42
CA LEU A 140 -31.37 14.32 23.62
C LEU A 140 -30.81 12.93 23.31
N VAL A 141 -31.38 12.26 22.31
CA VAL A 141 -30.94 10.91 21.88
C VAL A 141 -29.51 10.94 21.41
N ALA A 142 -29.12 11.91 20.60
CA ALA A 142 -27.77 12.06 20.11
C ALA A 142 -26.75 12.30 21.23
N ASN A 143 -27.11 13.14 22.21
CA ASN A 143 -26.25 13.43 23.36
C ASN A 143 -26.05 12.19 24.24
N ILE A 144 -27.12 11.48 24.56
CA ILE A 144 -27.11 10.25 25.35
C ILE A 144 -26.25 9.18 24.62
N SER A 145 -26.49 8.98 23.33
CA SER A 145 -25.75 8.01 22.51
C SER A 145 -24.25 8.30 22.51
N ARG A 146 -23.86 9.57 22.42
CA ARG A 146 -22.46 9.99 22.50
C ARG A 146 -21.85 9.74 23.88
N GLN A 147 -22.59 10.03 24.97
CA GLN A 147 -22.14 9.74 26.34
C GLN A 147 -21.92 8.24 26.55
N VAL A 148 -22.85 7.39 26.09
CA VAL A 148 -22.75 5.95 26.16
C VAL A 148 -21.51 5.46 25.43
N LEU A 149 -21.33 5.87 24.16
CA LEU A 149 -20.14 5.49 23.37
C LEU A 149 -18.85 5.87 24.09
N ASN A 150 -18.76 7.08 24.62
CA ASN A 150 -17.58 7.57 25.30
C ASN A 150 -17.25 6.75 26.56
N ILE A 151 -18.27 6.42 27.36
CA ILE A 151 -18.11 5.60 28.56
C ILE A 151 -17.64 4.18 28.18
N GLU A 152 -18.27 3.57 27.18
CA GLU A 152 -17.91 2.23 26.74
C GLU A 152 -16.47 2.17 26.21
N ILE A 153 -16.07 3.10 25.34
CA ILE A 153 -14.72 3.15 24.79
C ILE A 153 -13.68 3.42 25.88
N ALA A 154 -13.96 4.35 26.80
CA ALA A 154 -13.08 4.62 27.93
C ALA A 154 -12.85 3.37 28.79
N TYR A 155 -13.94 2.64 29.10
CA TYR A 155 -13.83 1.42 29.89
C TYR A 155 -13.14 0.27 29.15
N ALA A 156 -13.45 0.06 27.86
CA ALA A 156 -12.78 -0.93 27.04
C ALA A 156 -11.27 -0.66 26.94
N SER A 157 -10.89 0.62 26.78
CA SER A 157 -9.49 1.05 26.81
C SER A 157 -8.82 0.77 28.14
N PHE A 158 -9.49 1.07 29.25
CA PHE A 158 -9.00 0.78 30.59
C PHE A 158 -8.75 -0.73 30.79
N CYS A 159 -9.62 -1.58 30.25
CA CYS A 159 -9.46 -3.03 30.29
C CYS A 159 -8.37 -3.58 29.36
N GLY A 160 -7.75 -2.74 28.51
CA GLY A 160 -6.68 -3.15 27.61
C GLY A 160 -7.15 -3.69 26.26
N VAL A 161 -8.42 -3.49 25.89
CA VAL A 161 -8.94 -3.89 24.57
C VAL A 161 -8.28 -3.06 23.47
N GLY A 162 -7.73 -3.74 22.46
CA GLY A 162 -7.04 -3.07 21.38
C GLY A 162 -7.93 -2.65 20.19
N ASN A 163 -9.11 -3.27 20.03
CA ASN A 163 -9.98 -3.06 18.88
C ASN A 163 -11.45 -3.00 19.28
N VAL A 164 -12.16 -1.99 18.76
CA VAL A 164 -13.61 -1.80 19.00
C VAL A 164 -14.33 -1.65 17.66
N ILE A 165 -15.45 -2.36 17.50
CA ILE A 165 -16.37 -2.18 16.38
C ILE A 165 -17.50 -1.25 16.84
N ILE A 166 -17.78 -0.23 16.00
CA ILE A 166 -18.91 0.69 16.19
C ILE A 166 -19.87 0.50 15.01
N PRO A 167 -21.20 0.43 15.25
CA PRO A 167 -22.18 0.41 14.17
C PRO A 167 -22.03 1.62 13.24
N GLY A 168 -22.15 1.41 11.94
CA GLY A 168 -22.05 2.47 10.94
C GLY A 168 -23.18 3.51 11.03
N PRO A 169 -23.03 4.65 10.37
CA PRO A 169 -24.08 5.66 10.31
C PRO A 169 -25.28 5.15 9.50
N ARG A 170 -26.45 5.69 9.79
CA ARG A 170 -27.64 5.45 8.95
C ARG A 170 -27.50 6.24 7.65
N THR A 171 -27.49 5.56 6.52
CA THR A 171 -27.34 6.18 5.18
C THR A 171 -28.68 6.28 4.45
N HIS A 172 -29.65 5.42 4.74
CA HIS A 172 -30.95 5.42 4.06
C HIS A 172 -32.01 6.25 4.80
N ASN A 173 -32.13 7.50 4.45
CA ASN A 173 -33.37 8.26 4.64
C ASN A 173 -33.61 9.09 3.38
N GLY A 174 -34.49 8.65 2.52
CA GLY A 174 -34.88 9.28 1.26
C GLY A 174 -35.51 10.67 1.38
N GLY A 175 -34.86 11.56 2.08
CA GLY A 175 -35.24 12.96 2.23
C GLY A 175 -34.02 13.86 2.30
N SER A 176 -34.05 14.95 1.56
CA SER A 176 -33.02 15.97 1.44
C SER A 176 -32.67 16.60 2.81
N GLY A 177 -31.80 15.99 3.56
CA GLY A 177 -31.34 16.54 4.82
C GLY A 177 -30.17 15.76 5.36
N ASN A 178 -29.22 16.50 5.86
CA ASN A 178 -28.01 16.02 6.50
C ASN A 178 -28.37 14.93 7.53
N ASN A 179 -28.22 13.65 7.19
CA ASN A 179 -28.69 12.46 7.95
C ASN A 179 -27.97 12.26 9.30
N GLY A 180 -27.56 13.31 9.99
CA GLY A 180 -26.78 13.22 11.22
C GLY A 180 -25.35 12.73 11.02
N LEU A 181 -24.91 12.53 9.77
CA LEU A 181 -23.59 11.98 9.43
C LEU A 181 -22.43 12.82 9.97
N ALA A 182 -22.53 14.16 9.86
CA ALA A 182 -21.53 15.06 10.42
C ALA A 182 -21.45 14.97 11.95
N GLN A 183 -22.60 14.74 12.59
CA GLN A 183 -22.72 14.55 14.04
C GLN A 183 -22.12 13.21 14.47
N TYR A 184 -22.40 12.16 13.71
CA TYR A 184 -21.78 10.84 13.85
C TYR A 184 -20.25 10.95 13.73
N ALA A 185 -19.74 11.59 12.69
CA ALA A 185 -18.31 11.77 12.47
C ALA A 185 -17.61 12.49 13.63
N ARG A 186 -18.25 13.52 14.19
CA ARG A 186 -17.73 14.22 15.38
C ARG A 186 -17.73 13.33 16.62
N ALA A 187 -18.75 12.49 16.81
CA ALA A 187 -18.77 11.53 17.92
C ALA A 187 -17.61 10.50 17.81
N ILE A 188 -17.32 10.02 16.59
CA ILE A 188 -16.16 9.16 16.35
C ILE A 188 -14.86 9.89 16.61
N GLN A 189 -14.72 11.13 16.19
CA GLN A 189 -13.54 11.95 16.46
C GLN A 189 -13.30 12.13 17.97
N GLU A 190 -14.36 12.38 18.73
CA GLU A 190 -14.31 12.47 20.19
C GLU A 190 -13.90 11.14 20.85
N ALA A 191 -14.49 10.03 20.41
CA ALA A 191 -14.15 8.69 20.88
C ALA A 191 -12.67 8.34 20.64
N LEU A 192 -12.11 8.70 19.49
CA LEU A 192 -10.69 8.53 19.19
C LEU A 192 -9.77 9.38 20.09
N ALA A 193 -10.25 10.53 20.56
CA ALA A 193 -9.50 11.40 21.46
C ALA A 193 -9.49 10.87 22.92
N ILE A 194 -10.57 10.22 23.36
CA ILE A 194 -10.72 9.67 24.72
C ILE A 194 -9.77 8.48 24.94
N ALA A 195 -9.61 7.62 23.96
CA ALA A 195 -8.85 6.37 24.07
C ALA A 195 -7.68 6.33 23.07
N SER A 196 -6.47 6.65 23.54
CA SER A 196 -5.27 6.78 22.68
C SER A 196 -4.74 5.46 22.12
N TYR A 197 -5.14 4.31 22.65
CA TYR A 197 -4.63 2.98 22.24
C TYR A 197 -5.61 2.16 21.41
N ILE A 198 -6.91 2.46 21.48
CA ILE A 198 -7.94 1.70 20.80
C ILE A 198 -7.94 2.02 19.29
N ASN A 199 -8.00 0.96 18.49
CA ASN A 199 -8.35 1.04 17.09
C ASN A 199 -9.87 0.94 16.94
N VAL A 200 -10.48 1.91 16.28
CA VAL A 200 -11.91 1.98 16.03
C VAL A 200 -12.20 1.50 14.62
N SER A 201 -13.05 0.50 14.48
CA SER A 201 -13.53 -0.02 13.21
C SER A 201 -15.02 0.28 13.05
N ILE A 202 -15.39 1.03 12.04
CA ILE A 202 -16.79 1.32 11.74
C ILE A 202 -17.35 0.19 10.88
N HIS A 203 -18.39 -0.47 11.37
CA HIS A 203 -19.06 -1.54 10.62
C HIS A 203 -19.94 -0.95 9.53
N MET A 204 -19.56 -1.17 8.28
CA MET A 204 -20.26 -0.62 7.12
C MET A 204 -20.53 -1.70 6.09
N PRO A 205 -21.72 -1.73 5.50
CA PRO A 205 -21.97 -2.56 4.34
C PRO A 205 -21.26 -1.99 3.11
N MET A 206 -20.85 -2.87 2.21
CA MET A 206 -20.14 -2.47 0.99
C MET A 206 -20.97 -1.52 0.11
N TYR A 207 -22.30 -1.70 0.09
CA TYR A 207 -23.29 -0.81 -0.52
C TYR A 207 -24.63 -0.95 0.19
N GLY A 208 -25.55 -0.01 -0.02
CA GLY A 208 -26.90 -0.05 0.57
C GLY A 208 -27.69 -1.24 0.07
N VAL A 209 -28.24 -2.03 1.01
CA VAL A 209 -29.15 -3.15 0.72
C VAL A 209 -30.44 -2.88 1.51
N GLU A 210 -31.60 -3.13 0.92
CA GLU A 210 -32.92 -2.87 1.52
C GLU A 210 -33.17 -3.57 2.87
N ASP A 211 -32.42 -4.61 3.20
CA ASP A 211 -32.62 -5.44 4.40
C ASP A 211 -32.03 -4.86 5.71
N GLN A 212 -31.47 -3.63 5.69
CA GLN A 212 -30.83 -3.04 6.89
C GLN A 212 -31.78 -2.31 7.85
N THR A 213 -33.08 -2.35 7.62
CA THR A 213 -34.09 -1.69 8.48
C THR A 213 -34.19 -2.28 9.89
N GLU A 214 -33.57 -3.43 10.18
CA GLU A 214 -33.62 -4.07 11.50
C GLU A 214 -32.58 -3.57 12.52
N MET A 215 -31.65 -2.69 12.14
CA MET A 215 -30.62 -2.16 13.05
C MET A 215 -30.93 -0.75 13.56
N THR A 216 -32.18 -0.34 13.63
CA THR A 216 -32.58 0.91 14.31
C THR A 216 -32.47 0.70 15.81
N GLY A 217 -31.64 1.54 16.47
CA GLY A 217 -31.43 1.45 17.91
C GLY A 217 -32.73 1.62 18.70
N ASP A 218 -32.85 0.96 19.85
CA ASP A 218 -34.01 1.01 20.75
C ASP A 218 -34.31 2.40 21.29
N LEU A 219 -33.45 3.38 21.08
CA LEU A 219 -33.69 4.79 21.44
C LEU A 219 -34.57 5.54 20.44
N LEU A 220 -34.84 4.99 19.26
CA LEU A 220 -35.68 5.63 18.24
C LEU A 220 -37.06 6.04 18.76
N PRO A 221 -37.78 5.22 19.59
CA PRO A 221 -39.08 5.61 20.13
C PRO A 221 -39.04 6.86 21.04
N PHE A 222 -37.89 7.21 21.58
CA PHE A 222 -37.70 8.38 22.45
C PHE A 222 -37.39 9.67 21.67
N SER A 223 -37.14 9.57 20.35
CA SER A 223 -36.93 10.74 19.50
C SER A 223 -38.25 11.51 19.32
N ARG A 224 -38.22 12.79 19.66
CA ARG A 224 -39.36 13.72 19.42
C ARG A 224 -39.54 14.06 17.93
N TYR A 225 -38.49 13.84 17.15
CA TYR A 225 -38.51 14.06 15.71
C TYR A 225 -38.82 12.73 15.01
N GLN A 226 -40.11 12.39 14.90
CA GLN A 226 -40.53 11.35 13.99
C GLN A 226 -40.20 11.82 12.57
N SER A 227 -39.35 11.07 11.88
CA SER A 227 -39.17 11.27 10.45
C SER A 227 -40.53 11.08 9.78
N THR A 228 -41.09 12.18 9.30
CA THR A 228 -42.25 12.11 8.39
C THR A 228 -41.72 11.49 7.12
N THR A 229 -41.86 10.16 7.02
CA THR A 229 -41.68 9.44 5.75
C THR A 229 -42.78 9.95 4.82
N ASP A 230 -42.48 10.99 4.07
CA ASP A 230 -43.24 11.32 2.87
C ASP A 230 -43.01 10.18 1.87
N THR A 231 -43.97 9.25 1.88
CA THR A 231 -44.10 8.20 0.89
C THR A 231 -44.55 8.80 -0.45
N SER A 232 -43.79 9.74 -1.00
CA SER A 232 -43.86 10.07 -2.41
C SER A 232 -43.02 9.06 -3.17
N LYS A 233 -43.71 8.09 -3.77
CA LYS A 233 -43.18 7.08 -4.69
C LYS A 233 -42.43 7.73 -5.84
N GLY A 234 -41.13 7.93 -5.69
CA GLY A 234 -40.15 7.93 -6.76
C GLY A 234 -39.37 6.64 -6.65
N GLU A 235 -39.19 5.92 -7.74
CA GLU A 235 -38.27 4.80 -7.81
C GLU A 235 -36.88 5.33 -7.44
N ASN A 236 -36.47 5.16 -6.19
CA ASN A 236 -35.15 5.58 -5.70
C ASN A 236 -34.13 4.61 -6.31
N GLU A 237 -33.45 5.07 -7.33
CA GLU A 237 -32.25 4.40 -7.83
C GLU A 237 -31.27 4.26 -6.66
N ILE A 238 -30.87 3.02 -6.32
CA ILE A 238 -29.98 2.73 -5.20
C ILE A 238 -28.62 3.36 -5.52
N ASP A 239 -28.19 4.33 -4.73
CA ASP A 239 -26.86 4.91 -4.85
C ASP A 239 -25.81 3.95 -4.26
N LEU A 240 -25.09 3.26 -5.15
CA LEU A 240 -24.09 2.27 -4.76
C LEU A 240 -22.92 2.86 -3.94
N TYR A 241 -22.62 4.15 -4.11
CA TYR A 241 -21.49 4.81 -3.44
C TYR A 241 -21.86 5.49 -2.12
N GLU A 242 -23.13 5.53 -1.72
CA GLU A 242 -23.61 6.25 -0.54
C GLU A 242 -22.83 5.87 0.74
N ASN A 243 -22.61 4.58 0.98
CA ASN A 243 -21.87 4.12 2.14
C ASN A 243 -20.39 4.48 2.09
N TRP A 244 -19.79 4.44 0.90
CA TRP A 244 -18.40 4.87 0.73
C TRP A 244 -18.26 6.38 0.91
N ASP A 245 -19.20 7.17 0.41
CA ASP A 245 -19.24 8.64 0.63
C ASP A 245 -19.39 8.98 2.11
N ALA A 246 -20.25 8.25 2.82
CA ALA A 246 -20.39 8.40 4.27
C ALA A 246 -19.07 8.09 5.01
N TRP A 247 -18.40 7.02 4.64
CA TRP A 247 -17.08 6.70 5.16
C TRP A 247 -16.05 7.78 4.84
N ASN A 248 -16.02 8.26 3.60
CA ASN A 248 -15.10 9.32 3.19
C ASN A 248 -15.25 10.58 4.04
N LEU A 249 -16.49 11.00 4.32
CA LEU A 249 -16.76 12.14 5.20
C LEU A 249 -16.29 11.88 6.63
N ILE A 250 -16.55 10.71 7.19
CA ILE A 250 -16.11 10.34 8.55
C ILE A 250 -14.58 10.37 8.62
N ARG A 251 -13.92 9.76 7.65
CA ARG A 251 -12.45 9.74 7.56
C ARG A 251 -11.86 11.14 7.48
N ASP A 252 -12.46 12.03 6.68
CA ASP A 252 -12.01 13.41 6.51
C ASP A 252 -12.18 14.22 7.80
N VAL A 253 -13.35 14.18 8.45
CA VAL A 253 -13.60 14.82 9.75
C VAL A 253 -12.62 14.32 10.81
N CYS A 254 -12.29 13.03 10.81
CA CYS A 254 -11.31 12.43 11.72
C CYS A 254 -9.85 12.64 11.25
N LYS A 255 -9.61 13.46 10.21
CA LYS A 255 -8.28 13.82 9.70
C LYS A 255 -7.41 12.61 9.38
N TYR A 256 -7.96 11.61 8.72
CA TYR A 256 -7.27 10.37 8.35
C TYR A 256 -6.54 9.69 9.52
N ASN A 257 -7.15 9.70 10.71
CA ASN A 257 -6.55 9.12 11.89
C ASN A 257 -6.18 7.64 11.66
N SER A 258 -4.92 7.27 11.93
CA SER A 258 -4.39 5.93 11.67
C SER A 258 -5.07 4.81 12.49
N ARG A 259 -5.75 5.15 13.59
CA ARG A 259 -6.51 4.20 14.42
C ARG A 259 -7.97 4.03 13.95
N LEU A 260 -8.39 4.78 12.94
CA LEU A 260 -9.72 4.66 12.36
C LEU A 260 -9.67 3.73 11.13
N SER A 261 -10.55 2.76 11.09
CA SER A 261 -10.61 1.74 10.05
C SER A 261 -12.06 1.30 9.77
N VAL A 262 -12.24 0.43 8.80
CA VAL A 262 -13.55 -0.13 8.44
C VAL A 262 -13.61 -1.61 8.80
N ALA A 263 -14.75 -2.04 9.33
CA ALA A 263 -15.22 -3.42 9.36
C ALA A 263 -16.23 -3.56 8.21
N LEU A 264 -15.79 -4.07 7.06
CA LEU A 264 -16.58 -4.10 5.84
C LEU A 264 -17.46 -5.34 5.77
N ALA A 265 -18.79 -5.14 5.69
CA ALA A 265 -19.73 -6.23 5.52
C ALA A 265 -19.84 -6.64 4.05
N LEU A 266 -19.46 -7.87 3.75
CA LEU A 266 -19.53 -8.42 2.41
C LEU A 266 -20.95 -8.86 2.07
N PRO A 267 -21.53 -8.33 0.99
CA PRO A 267 -22.89 -8.69 0.57
C PRO A 267 -22.90 -10.08 -0.09
N ARG A 268 -24.09 -10.65 -0.23
CA ARG A 268 -24.28 -11.90 -0.97
C ARG A 268 -23.89 -11.81 -2.45
N GLN A 269 -24.11 -10.66 -3.05
CA GLN A 269 -23.68 -10.32 -4.41
C GLN A 269 -22.70 -9.15 -4.33
N LEU A 270 -21.51 -9.30 -4.90
CA LEU A 270 -20.55 -8.21 -4.94
C LEU A 270 -21.01 -7.13 -5.93
N PRO A 271 -20.80 -5.85 -5.61
CA PRO A 271 -21.09 -4.75 -6.52
C PRO A 271 -20.10 -4.71 -7.70
N ILE A 272 -20.21 -3.68 -8.52
CA ILE A 272 -19.29 -3.40 -9.63
C ILE A 272 -17.84 -3.30 -9.14
N GLU A 273 -16.90 -3.62 -10.00
CA GLU A 273 -15.47 -3.72 -9.66
C GLU A 273 -14.90 -2.39 -9.17
N SER A 274 -15.34 -1.26 -9.73
CA SER A 274 -14.90 0.06 -9.29
C SER A 274 -15.21 0.31 -7.80
N LEU A 275 -16.39 -0.07 -7.31
CA LEU A 275 -16.71 0.06 -5.89
C LEU A 275 -15.91 -0.93 -5.02
N GLN A 276 -15.68 -2.15 -5.51
CA GLN A 276 -14.82 -3.11 -4.80
C GLN A 276 -13.39 -2.55 -4.67
N SER A 277 -12.85 -1.93 -5.71
CA SER A 277 -11.51 -1.30 -5.71
C SER A 277 -11.45 -0.07 -4.81
N ARG A 278 -12.52 0.73 -4.73
CA ARG A 278 -12.63 1.82 -3.74
C ARG A 278 -12.43 1.32 -2.32
N TRP A 279 -13.20 0.28 -1.94
CA TRP A 279 -13.07 -0.30 -0.60
C TRP A 279 -11.72 -0.98 -0.37
N PHE A 280 -11.13 -1.57 -1.41
CA PHE A 280 -9.80 -2.21 -1.30
C PHE A 280 -8.70 -1.21 -0.92
N ALA A 281 -8.78 0.02 -1.40
CA ALA A 281 -7.81 1.08 -1.08
C ALA A 281 -7.98 1.62 0.35
N GLU A 282 -9.13 1.40 1.00
CA GLU A 282 -9.42 1.93 2.33
C GLU A 282 -8.70 1.14 3.45
N PRO A 283 -8.52 1.75 4.63
CA PRO A 283 -7.94 1.07 5.79
C PRO A 283 -8.93 0.04 6.38
N LEU A 284 -9.04 -1.12 5.75
CA LEU A 284 -9.88 -2.21 6.23
C LEU A 284 -9.16 -3.00 7.32
N LYS A 285 -9.79 -3.10 8.50
CA LYS A 285 -9.32 -3.94 9.61
C LYS A 285 -10.03 -5.29 9.63
N LEU A 286 -11.31 -5.32 9.25
CA LEU A 286 -12.18 -6.49 9.33
C LEU A 286 -12.97 -6.65 8.03
N LEU A 287 -13.14 -7.90 7.60
CA LEU A 287 -14.15 -8.31 6.62
C LEU A 287 -15.18 -9.18 7.34
N THR A 288 -16.44 -8.79 7.30
CA THR A 288 -17.50 -9.53 7.98
C THR A 288 -18.33 -10.36 6.98
N PHE A 289 -18.61 -11.60 7.35
CA PHE A 289 -19.34 -12.58 6.55
C PHE A 289 -20.54 -13.06 7.34
N THR A 290 -21.72 -12.85 6.84
CA THR A 290 -22.95 -13.44 7.39
C THR A 290 -23.23 -14.79 6.76
N GLN A 291 -24.16 -15.56 7.33
CA GLN A 291 -24.58 -16.83 6.74
C GLN A 291 -25.08 -16.66 5.29
N SER A 292 -25.69 -15.52 4.96
CA SER A 292 -26.22 -15.22 3.62
C SER A 292 -25.13 -15.03 2.56
N THR A 293 -23.91 -14.69 2.96
CA THR A 293 -22.75 -14.53 2.04
C THR A 293 -22.31 -15.88 1.46
N PHE A 294 -22.58 -16.98 2.19
CA PHE A 294 -22.17 -18.32 1.77
C PHE A 294 -23.25 -19.00 0.93
N LEU A 295 -22.81 -19.72 -0.08
CA LEU A 295 -23.60 -20.65 -0.87
C LEU A 295 -23.46 -22.05 -0.29
N LYS A 296 -24.36 -22.96 -0.66
CA LYS A 296 -24.22 -24.39 -0.32
C LYS A 296 -23.74 -25.16 -1.54
N ASN A 297 -22.69 -25.95 -1.38
CA ASN A 297 -22.24 -26.87 -2.42
C ASN A 297 -23.17 -28.10 -2.54
N LYS A 298 -22.88 -29.02 -3.48
CA LYS A 298 -23.66 -30.26 -3.66
C LYS A 298 -23.72 -31.16 -2.43
N GLY A 299 -22.73 -31.05 -1.54
CA GLY A 299 -22.69 -31.79 -0.25
C GLY A 299 -23.34 -31.05 0.91
N GLY A 300 -23.95 -29.86 0.67
CA GLY A 300 -24.59 -29.05 1.71
C GLY A 300 -23.62 -28.19 2.52
N HIS A 301 -22.31 -28.22 2.26
CA HIS A 301 -21.31 -27.43 2.98
C HIS A 301 -21.26 -25.97 2.48
N PRO A 302 -20.97 -25.00 3.37
CA PRO A 302 -20.86 -23.60 3.01
C PRO A 302 -19.63 -23.36 2.11
N VAL A 303 -19.81 -22.58 1.05
CA VAL A 303 -18.75 -22.16 0.13
C VAL A 303 -18.98 -20.73 -0.34
N LEU A 304 -17.95 -20.00 -0.64
CA LEU A 304 -18.04 -18.67 -1.26
C LEU A 304 -18.11 -18.77 -2.79
N GLY A 305 -18.86 -17.88 -3.40
CA GLY A 305 -18.86 -17.71 -4.85
C GLY A 305 -17.47 -17.34 -5.40
N LYS A 306 -17.20 -17.62 -6.66
CA LYS A 306 -15.87 -17.39 -7.27
C LYS A 306 -15.41 -15.93 -7.17
N ALA A 307 -16.33 -14.98 -7.33
CA ALA A 307 -16.04 -13.56 -7.18
C ALA A 307 -15.55 -13.21 -5.76
N HIS A 308 -16.22 -13.74 -4.72
CA HIS A 308 -15.78 -13.57 -3.34
C HIS A 308 -14.43 -14.24 -3.06
N GLN A 309 -14.18 -15.43 -3.63
CA GLN A 309 -12.87 -16.08 -3.50
C GLN A 309 -11.77 -15.21 -4.10
N ASN A 310 -11.98 -14.64 -5.31
CA ASN A 310 -11.01 -13.75 -5.97
C ASN A 310 -10.77 -12.49 -5.13
N LEU A 311 -11.84 -11.86 -4.62
CA LEU A 311 -11.73 -10.69 -3.75
C LEU A 311 -10.94 -11.02 -2.48
N LEU A 312 -11.25 -12.15 -1.83
CA LEU A 312 -10.55 -12.60 -0.64
C LEU A 312 -9.07 -12.87 -0.93
N THR A 313 -8.74 -13.53 -2.04
CA THR A 313 -7.35 -13.75 -2.48
C THR A 313 -6.61 -12.43 -2.67
N ARG A 314 -7.26 -11.40 -3.21
CA ARG A 314 -6.67 -10.06 -3.35
C ARG A 314 -6.32 -9.46 -1.98
N TYR A 315 -7.21 -9.57 -0.99
CA TYR A 315 -6.92 -9.11 0.38
C TYR A 315 -5.84 -9.94 1.07
N MET A 316 -5.75 -11.24 0.78
CA MET A 316 -4.75 -12.13 1.35
C MET A 316 -3.32 -11.79 0.93
N LYS A 317 -3.14 -11.12 -0.19
CA LYS A 317 -1.83 -10.68 -0.67
C LYS A 317 -1.30 -9.44 0.07
N LEU A 318 -2.14 -8.74 0.84
CA LEU A 318 -1.71 -7.60 1.65
C LEU A 318 -0.72 -8.03 2.73
N LYS A 319 0.26 -7.17 3.05
CA LYS A 319 1.19 -7.37 4.17
C LYS A 319 0.45 -7.58 5.49
N ASN A 320 -0.59 -6.76 5.72
CA ASN A 320 -1.49 -6.85 6.86
C ASN A 320 -2.91 -7.10 6.34
N PRO A 321 -3.29 -8.36 6.07
CA PRO A 321 -4.62 -8.66 5.58
C PRO A 321 -5.67 -8.34 6.65
N PRO A 322 -6.89 -7.94 6.25
CA PRO A 322 -7.98 -7.74 7.19
C PRO A 322 -8.33 -9.05 7.90
N TRP A 323 -8.71 -8.95 9.16
CA TRP A 323 -9.23 -10.11 9.90
C TRP A 323 -10.59 -10.51 9.35
N LEU A 324 -10.89 -11.80 9.37
CA LEU A 324 -12.17 -12.32 8.89
C LEU A 324 -13.09 -12.55 10.08
N LEU A 325 -14.31 -12.02 10.03
CA LEU A 325 -15.28 -12.14 11.10
C LEU A 325 -16.52 -12.86 10.60
N LEU A 326 -16.77 -14.06 11.14
CA LEU A 326 -17.97 -14.84 10.85
C LEU A 326 -19.12 -14.37 11.75
N CYS A 327 -20.16 -13.80 11.14
CA CYS A 327 -21.29 -13.20 11.85
C CYS A 327 -22.53 -14.10 11.78
N ASP A 328 -23.06 -14.48 12.92
CA ASP A 328 -24.29 -15.30 13.07
C ASP A 328 -24.30 -16.57 12.18
N VAL A 329 -23.16 -17.23 12.05
CA VAL A 329 -23.02 -18.45 11.23
C VAL A 329 -23.42 -19.72 11.98
N GLY A 330 -23.88 -19.60 13.19
CA GLY A 330 -24.30 -20.67 14.11
C GLY A 330 -23.52 -20.62 15.42
N PRO A 331 -24.04 -21.34 16.45
CA PRO A 331 -23.45 -21.31 17.78
C PRO A 331 -22.05 -21.96 17.79
N ILE A 332 -21.21 -21.49 18.67
CA ILE A 332 -19.93 -22.15 18.96
C ILE A 332 -20.23 -23.39 19.82
N PRO A 333 -19.74 -24.59 19.45
CA PRO A 333 -19.95 -25.78 20.22
C PRO A 333 -19.51 -25.64 21.68
N GLY A 334 -20.38 -25.98 22.61
CA GLY A 334 -20.13 -25.92 24.05
C GLY A 334 -20.49 -24.58 24.72
N LEU A 335 -20.83 -23.52 23.95
CA LEU A 335 -21.25 -22.23 24.49
C LEU A 335 -22.75 -22.12 24.72
N ASP A 336 -23.57 -22.81 23.93
CA ASP A 336 -25.03 -22.70 23.92
C ASP A 336 -25.74 -23.97 24.46
N ASP A 337 -25.07 -24.72 25.33
CA ASP A 337 -25.77 -25.81 26.05
C ASP A 337 -26.65 -25.21 27.16
N PRO A 338 -27.97 -25.20 27.03
CA PRO A 338 -28.88 -24.63 28.03
C PRO A 338 -28.78 -25.31 29.40
N ASN A 339 -28.10 -26.46 29.50
CA ASN A 339 -27.85 -27.16 30.76
C ASN A 339 -26.58 -26.69 31.48
N GLN A 340 -25.78 -25.80 30.87
CA GLN A 340 -24.61 -25.15 31.49
C GLN A 340 -24.85 -23.67 31.84
N GLN A 341 -26.07 -23.26 32.09
CA GLN A 341 -26.31 -22.01 32.82
C GLN A 341 -25.76 -22.18 34.23
N ILE A 342 -24.47 -21.96 34.39
CA ILE A 342 -23.85 -21.71 35.69
C ILE A 342 -24.56 -20.50 36.25
N SER A 343 -25.34 -20.71 37.27
CA SER A 343 -25.98 -19.65 38.04
C SER A 343 -24.91 -18.63 38.45
N VAL A 344 -25.01 -17.40 37.95
CA VAL A 344 -24.16 -16.25 38.33
C VAL A 344 -24.42 -15.82 39.79
N ALA A 345 -24.85 -16.75 40.67
CA ALA A 345 -25.25 -16.50 42.02
C ALA A 345 -24.20 -16.87 43.09
N ASP A 346 -23.06 -17.44 42.76
CA ASP A 346 -22.05 -17.79 43.77
C ASP A 346 -20.70 -17.10 43.51
N GLY A 347 -20.63 -15.86 43.97
CA GLY A 347 -19.39 -15.20 44.28
C GLY A 347 -18.68 -15.89 45.45
N TYR A 348 -17.40 -16.18 45.28
CA TYR A 348 -16.43 -16.53 46.30
C TYR A 348 -16.76 -17.69 47.21
N ALA A 349 -16.38 -18.92 46.83
CA ALA A 349 -16.07 -19.99 47.78
C ALA A 349 -14.56 -20.31 47.73
N PRO A 350 -13.86 -20.45 48.88
CA PRO A 350 -12.47 -20.84 48.92
C PRO A 350 -12.26 -22.29 48.46
N PRO A 351 -11.05 -22.68 48.01
CA PRO A 351 -10.80 -23.99 47.43
C PRO A 351 -10.98 -25.09 48.47
N SER A 352 -11.97 -25.92 48.32
CA SER A 352 -12.15 -27.14 49.12
C SER A 352 -11.29 -28.27 48.56
N VAL A 353 -10.66 -28.94 49.48
CA VAL A 353 -9.78 -30.09 49.33
C VAL A 353 -10.40 -31.17 48.43
N VAL A 354 -9.66 -31.53 47.38
CA VAL A 354 -10.05 -32.65 46.46
C VAL A 354 -9.98 -33.97 47.25
N GLN A 355 -11.11 -34.59 47.45
CA GLN A 355 -11.19 -36.01 47.84
C GLN A 355 -11.07 -36.85 46.56
N ASP A 356 -10.17 -37.85 46.60
CA ASP A 356 -9.94 -38.83 45.57
C ASP A 356 -11.20 -39.53 45.10
N ALA A 357 -11.61 -39.28 43.86
CA ALA A 357 -12.63 -40.05 43.19
C ALA A 357 -12.03 -41.37 42.63
N PRO A 358 -12.72 -42.50 42.73
CA PRO A 358 -12.21 -43.77 42.22
C PRO A 358 -12.06 -43.74 40.69
N SER A 359 -11.01 -44.35 40.17
CA SER A 359 -10.74 -44.44 38.73
C SER A 359 -11.90 -45.11 37.97
N PRO A 360 -12.28 -44.60 36.81
CA PRO A 360 -13.41 -45.15 36.05
C PRO A 360 -13.12 -46.58 35.59
N THR A 361 -14.15 -47.43 35.58
CA THR A 361 -14.06 -48.79 35.09
C THR A 361 -13.81 -48.87 33.59
N PRO A 362 -13.20 -49.93 33.05
CA PRO A 362 -12.93 -50.08 31.62
C PRO A 362 -14.15 -49.88 30.71
N ALA A 363 -15.34 -50.22 31.18
CA ALA A 363 -16.62 -50.03 30.45
C ALA A 363 -17.02 -48.55 30.36
N GLU A 364 -16.81 -47.78 31.42
CA GLU A 364 -17.09 -46.33 31.46
C GLU A 364 -16.06 -45.54 30.59
N ALA A 365 -14.80 -45.98 30.56
CA ALA A 365 -13.77 -45.42 29.70
C ALA A 365 -14.06 -45.67 28.20
N GLU A 366 -14.63 -46.85 27.88
CA GLU A 366 -14.99 -47.19 26.49
C GLU A 366 -16.27 -46.46 26.05
N GLN A 367 -17.21 -46.24 26.98
CA GLN A 367 -18.43 -45.44 26.74
C GLN A 367 -18.11 -43.94 26.58
N ALA A 368 -17.14 -43.43 27.36
CA ALA A 368 -16.60 -42.06 27.19
C ALA A 368 -15.87 -41.90 25.85
N ARG A 369 -15.11 -42.89 25.38
CA ARG A 369 -14.48 -42.88 24.04
C ARG A 369 -15.51 -42.92 22.92
N ARG A 370 -16.59 -43.68 23.02
CA ARG A 370 -17.69 -43.73 22.03
C ARG A 370 -18.50 -42.42 22.01
N ASN A 371 -18.63 -41.75 23.14
CA ASN A 371 -19.31 -40.46 23.24
C ASN A 371 -18.41 -39.33 22.71
N SER A 372 -17.08 -39.38 22.92
CA SER A 372 -16.12 -38.39 22.38
C SER A 372 -16.01 -38.48 20.84
N THR A 373 -16.10 -39.69 20.25
CA THR A 373 -16.12 -39.86 18.80
C THR A 373 -17.44 -39.38 18.16
N LYS A 374 -18.56 -39.50 18.84
CA LYS A 374 -19.85 -38.94 18.37
C LYS A 374 -19.91 -37.42 18.56
N SER A 375 -19.25 -36.89 19.58
CA SER A 375 -19.12 -35.42 19.80
C SER A 375 -18.22 -34.76 18.78
N GLN A 376 -17.08 -35.41 18.39
CA GLN A 376 -16.19 -34.89 17.38
C GLN A 376 -16.79 -34.83 15.97
N THR A 377 -17.70 -35.76 15.60
CA THR A 377 -18.41 -35.70 14.32
C THR A 377 -19.46 -34.57 14.29
N LYS A 378 -20.16 -34.31 15.40
CA LYS A 378 -21.08 -33.16 15.48
C LYS A 378 -20.36 -31.81 15.54
N SER A 379 -19.21 -31.73 16.19
CA SER A 379 -18.43 -30.47 16.24
C SER A 379 -17.84 -30.08 14.88
N LYS A 380 -17.52 -31.03 14.00
CA LYS A 380 -17.06 -30.76 12.64
C LYS A 380 -18.13 -30.10 11.77
N ASP A 381 -19.38 -30.43 11.92
CA ASP A 381 -20.47 -29.82 11.16
C ASP A 381 -20.76 -28.38 11.61
N VAL A 382 -20.56 -28.08 12.88
CA VAL A 382 -20.88 -26.77 13.48
C VAL A 382 -19.84 -25.70 13.12
N ALA A 383 -18.60 -26.09 12.85
CA ALA A 383 -17.53 -25.15 12.44
C ALA A 383 -17.28 -25.14 10.91
N ALA A 384 -18.26 -25.54 10.10
CA ALA A 384 -18.07 -25.72 8.66
C ALA A 384 -17.61 -24.46 7.93
N HIS A 385 -18.09 -23.28 8.33
CA HIS A 385 -17.67 -21.99 7.75
C HIS A 385 -16.19 -21.67 8.06
N LEU A 386 -15.77 -21.89 9.31
CA LEU A 386 -14.39 -21.72 9.74
C LEU A 386 -13.44 -22.67 8.99
N ILE A 387 -13.81 -23.95 8.93
CA ILE A 387 -13.03 -24.98 8.20
C ILE A 387 -12.86 -24.59 6.73
N TYR A 388 -13.92 -24.07 6.10
CA TYR A 388 -13.87 -23.63 4.73
C TYR A 388 -12.94 -22.42 4.53
N LEU A 389 -12.98 -21.41 5.40
CA LEU A 389 -12.08 -20.27 5.33
C LEU A 389 -10.61 -20.68 5.55
N ARG A 390 -10.33 -21.59 6.49
CA ARG A 390 -8.99 -22.16 6.69
C ARG A 390 -8.52 -22.96 5.47
N TYR A 391 -9.44 -23.66 4.80
CA TYR A 391 -9.14 -24.32 3.53
C TYR A 391 -8.73 -23.30 2.45
N LEU A 392 -9.46 -22.20 2.29
CA LEU A 392 -9.09 -21.14 1.34
C LEU A 392 -7.73 -20.54 1.67
N GLN A 393 -7.42 -20.33 2.94
CA GLN A 393 -6.13 -19.81 3.38
C GLN A 393 -4.97 -20.70 2.92
N ARG A 394 -5.10 -22.02 3.11
CA ARG A 394 -4.04 -22.98 2.73
C ARG A 394 -3.88 -23.18 1.22
N ASN A 395 -4.92 -22.91 0.44
CA ASN A 395 -4.95 -23.13 -1.00
C ASN A 395 -4.89 -21.82 -1.79
N GLN A 396 -4.06 -20.86 -1.33
CA GLN A 396 -3.82 -19.64 -2.08
C GLN A 396 -2.90 -19.91 -3.29
N PRO A 397 -3.06 -19.17 -4.40
CA PRO A 397 -2.14 -19.24 -5.53
C PRO A 397 -0.75 -18.75 -5.11
N GLU A 398 0.28 -19.32 -5.73
CA GLU A 398 1.66 -18.87 -5.50
C GLU A 398 1.82 -17.38 -5.82
N ARG A 399 2.69 -16.72 -5.04
CA ARG A 399 3.07 -15.32 -5.28
C ARG A 399 4.02 -15.22 -6.45
N THR A 400 3.85 -14.18 -7.26
CA THR A 400 4.79 -13.84 -8.34
C THR A 400 6.16 -13.41 -7.76
N PRO A 401 7.25 -13.44 -8.55
CA PRO A 401 8.56 -12.98 -8.10
C PRO A 401 8.54 -11.58 -7.50
N ILE A 402 7.82 -10.63 -8.12
CA ILE A 402 7.68 -9.27 -7.62
C ILE A 402 6.88 -9.22 -6.30
N GLU A 403 5.83 -10.03 -6.16
CA GLU A 403 5.06 -10.12 -4.91
C GLU A 403 5.87 -10.74 -3.77
N LYS A 404 6.76 -11.72 -4.07
CA LYS A 404 7.68 -12.30 -3.10
C LYS A 404 8.72 -11.27 -2.66
N PHE A 405 9.38 -10.63 -3.61
CA PHE A 405 10.39 -9.59 -3.34
C PHE A 405 9.81 -8.39 -2.58
N GLY A 406 8.64 -7.91 -3.01
CA GLY A 406 8.01 -6.72 -2.47
C GLY A 406 7.21 -6.92 -1.18
N SER A 407 7.09 -8.13 -0.65
CA SER A 407 6.17 -8.43 0.47
C SER A 407 6.43 -7.59 1.74
N GLY A 408 7.66 -7.14 1.97
CA GLY A 408 8.04 -6.26 3.08
C GLY A 408 7.83 -4.76 2.80
N TYR A 409 7.70 -4.36 1.53
CA TYR A 409 7.71 -2.97 1.09
C TYR A 409 6.34 -2.43 0.66
N GLN A 410 5.29 -3.24 0.78
CA GLN A 410 3.93 -2.84 0.39
C GLN A 410 3.48 -1.56 1.08
N ASP A 411 3.09 -0.56 0.28
CA ASP A 411 2.60 0.75 0.72
C ASP A 411 3.54 1.46 1.73
N TYR A 412 4.86 1.19 1.64
CA TYR A 412 5.87 1.82 2.47
C TYR A 412 6.50 3.00 1.73
N LEU A 413 6.43 4.20 2.34
CA LEU A 413 6.94 5.45 1.78
C LEU A 413 8.47 5.54 1.94
N GLN A 414 9.19 5.50 0.84
CA GLN A 414 10.65 5.63 0.78
C GLN A 414 11.05 6.94 0.10
N ALA A 415 12.04 7.63 0.65
CA ALA A 415 12.61 8.79 -0.05
C ALA A 415 13.30 8.31 -1.33
N PRO A 416 13.16 9.02 -2.47
CA PRO A 416 13.92 8.72 -3.67
C PRO A 416 15.42 8.83 -3.42
N LEU A 417 16.20 7.97 -4.05
CA LEU A 417 17.66 8.05 -4.02
C LEU A 417 18.14 9.29 -4.78
N GLN A 418 19.29 9.83 -4.36
CA GLN A 418 19.94 10.97 -5.00
C GLN A 418 21.39 10.63 -5.39
N PRO A 419 21.61 9.70 -6.36
CA PRO A 419 22.94 9.19 -6.66
C PRO A 419 23.88 10.26 -7.22
N LEU A 420 23.35 11.36 -7.75
CA LEU A 420 24.17 12.48 -8.23
C LEU A 420 24.80 13.27 -7.06
N THR A 421 24.10 13.42 -5.96
CA THR A 421 24.56 14.15 -4.77
C THR A 421 25.32 13.22 -3.82
N ASP A 422 24.80 12.02 -3.60
CA ASP A 422 25.28 11.09 -2.61
C ASP A 422 26.18 10.00 -3.20
N ASN A 423 27.10 9.47 -2.40
CA ASN A 423 27.81 8.26 -2.71
C ASN A 423 27.05 7.07 -2.12
N LEU A 424 26.36 6.33 -2.98
CA LEU A 424 25.58 5.17 -2.54
C LEU A 424 26.45 4.12 -1.84
N GLU A 425 25.87 3.45 -0.86
CA GLU A 425 26.51 2.35 -0.13
C GLU A 425 26.50 1.04 -0.95
N SER A 426 27.43 0.14 -0.63
CA SER A 426 27.57 -1.13 -1.35
C SER A 426 26.32 -2.00 -1.29
N VAL A 427 25.58 -1.94 -0.17
CA VAL A 427 24.31 -2.69 0.00
C VAL A 427 23.24 -2.20 -0.98
N THR A 428 23.19 -0.91 -1.29
CA THR A 428 22.23 -0.36 -2.27
C THR A 428 22.50 -0.91 -3.67
N TYR A 429 23.77 -0.94 -4.09
CA TYR A 429 24.16 -1.58 -5.37
C TYR A 429 23.81 -3.07 -5.37
N GLU A 430 24.00 -3.77 -4.26
CA GLU A 430 23.67 -5.19 -4.14
C GLU A 430 22.16 -5.44 -4.33
N VAL A 431 21.31 -4.58 -3.77
CA VAL A 431 19.86 -4.67 -4.00
C VAL A 431 19.52 -4.48 -5.48
N PHE A 432 20.15 -3.53 -6.16
CA PHE A 432 19.95 -3.33 -7.61
C PHE A 432 20.36 -4.55 -8.44
N GLU A 433 21.42 -5.23 -8.02
CA GLU A 433 21.98 -6.41 -8.70
C GLU A 433 21.14 -7.68 -8.52
N LYS A 434 20.16 -7.68 -7.58
CA LYS A 434 19.22 -8.80 -7.38
C LYS A 434 18.20 -8.97 -8.50
N ASP A 435 18.04 -7.99 -9.38
CA ASP A 435 17.12 -8.08 -10.51
C ASP A 435 17.82 -8.67 -11.75
N PRO A 436 17.56 -9.93 -12.10
CA PRO A 436 18.17 -10.52 -13.30
C PRO A 436 17.57 -9.93 -14.58
N VAL A 437 16.27 -9.58 -14.60
CA VAL A 437 15.57 -9.13 -15.80
C VAL A 437 16.14 -7.83 -16.33
N LYS A 438 16.36 -6.85 -15.45
CA LYS A 438 16.99 -5.58 -15.83
C LYS A 438 18.31 -5.79 -16.58
N TYR A 439 19.23 -6.55 -15.98
CA TYR A 439 20.57 -6.74 -16.57
C TYR A 439 20.56 -7.62 -17.81
N ASP A 440 19.64 -8.61 -17.90
CA ASP A 440 19.47 -9.42 -19.10
C ASP A 440 18.93 -8.57 -20.28
N TRP A 441 18.06 -7.60 -20.01
CA TRP A 441 17.58 -6.67 -21.03
C TRP A 441 18.67 -5.72 -21.52
N TYR A 442 19.51 -5.19 -20.62
CA TYR A 442 20.69 -4.40 -21.02
C TYR A 442 21.69 -5.23 -21.82
N GLU A 443 21.98 -6.46 -21.43
CA GLU A 443 22.82 -7.39 -22.20
C GLU A 443 22.26 -7.58 -23.61
N ARG A 444 20.98 -7.89 -23.73
CA ARG A 444 20.29 -8.04 -25.03
C ARG A 444 20.35 -6.76 -25.87
N ALA A 445 20.18 -5.60 -25.27
CA ALA A 445 20.29 -4.33 -25.99
C ALA A 445 21.71 -4.11 -26.54
N ILE A 446 22.75 -4.42 -25.75
CA ILE A 446 24.15 -4.34 -26.16
C ILE A 446 24.43 -5.36 -27.27
N GLU A 447 23.99 -6.61 -27.15
CA GLU A 447 24.16 -7.66 -28.19
C GLU A 447 23.57 -7.22 -29.53
N ARG A 448 22.35 -6.67 -29.52
CA ARG A 448 21.70 -6.17 -30.73
C ARG A 448 22.43 -4.96 -31.31
N ALA A 449 22.86 -4.03 -30.48
CA ALA A 449 23.63 -2.86 -30.93
C ALA A 449 24.97 -3.28 -31.56
N LEU A 450 25.68 -4.23 -30.97
CA LEU A 450 26.93 -4.76 -31.51
C LEU A 450 26.71 -5.52 -32.85
N SER A 451 25.68 -6.34 -32.92
CA SER A 451 25.33 -7.08 -34.12
C SER A 451 24.96 -6.15 -35.28
N ASP A 452 24.13 -5.14 -35.01
CA ASP A 452 23.74 -4.15 -36.00
C ASP A 452 24.90 -3.25 -36.39
N TRP A 453 25.84 -2.98 -35.48
CA TRP A 453 27.08 -2.22 -35.76
C TRP A 453 27.89 -2.86 -36.91
N VAL A 454 28.10 -4.18 -36.78
CA VAL A 454 28.83 -4.97 -37.79
C VAL A 454 28.02 -5.10 -39.08
N LEU A 455 26.69 -5.42 -38.97
CA LEU A 455 25.83 -5.58 -40.12
C LEU A 455 25.72 -4.31 -40.98
N GLN A 456 25.67 -3.16 -40.33
CA GLN A 456 25.62 -1.82 -40.98
C GLN A 456 27.02 -1.29 -41.37
N LYS A 457 28.07 -2.04 -41.05
CA LYS A 457 29.47 -1.66 -41.32
C LYS A 457 29.82 -0.28 -40.80
N LYS A 458 29.35 0.08 -39.59
CA LYS A 458 29.66 1.37 -38.98
C LYS A 458 31.17 1.47 -38.65
N PRO A 459 31.80 2.63 -38.83
CA PRO A 459 33.19 2.84 -38.45
C PRO A 459 33.33 2.79 -36.94
N THR A 460 34.46 2.31 -36.44
CA THR A 460 34.79 2.27 -35.02
C THR A 460 35.69 3.41 -34.62
N SER A 461 35.55 3.91 -33.40
CA SER A 461 36.42 4.98 -32.84
C SER A 461 37.74 4.45 -32.32
N SER A 462 37.97 3.13 -32.33
CA SER A 462 39.25 2.51 -31.96
C SER A 462 40.13 2.24 -33.15
N LEU A 463 41.46 2.48 -32.99
CA LEU A 463 42.47 2.16 -34.01
C LEU A 463 42.61 0.63 -34.23
N SER A 464 42.22 -0.18 -33.28
CA SER A 464 42.25 -1.65 -33.38
C SER A 464 41.09 -2.24 -34.19
N GLY A 465 40.10 -1.42 -34.54
CA GLY A 465 38.85 -1.87 -35.17
C GLY A 465 37.81 -2.43 -34.17
N ALA A 466 38.10 -2.42 -32.87
CA ALA A 466 37.14 -2.78 -31.83
C ALA A 466 36.10 -1.67 -31.64
N VAL A 467 34.86 -2.01 -31.31
CA VAL A 467 33.82 -1.05 -30.96
C VAL A 467 34.12 -0.46 -29.58
N VAL A 468 34.21 0.85 -29.46
CA VAL A 468 34.48 1.53 -28.20
C VAL A 468 33.18 1.66 -27.41
N LEU A 469 33.10 0.93 -26.31
CA LEU A 469 31.92 0.91 -25.43
C LEU A 469 32.26 1.55 -24.08
N ALA A 470 31.48 2.54 -23.66
CA ALA A 470 31.62 3.14 -22.34
C ALA A 470 30.36 2.83 -21.47
N VAL A 471 30.62 2.42 -20.25
CA VAL A 471 29.57 2.30 -19.19
C VAL A 471 29.73 3.54 -18.30
N ALA A 472 28.80 4.49 -18.41
CA ALA A 472 28.79 5.73 -17.66
C ALA A 472 27.90 5.57 -16.40
N GLY A 473 28.49 5.75 -15.21
CA GLY A 473 27.89 5.37 -13.94
C GLY A 473 27.98 3.85 -13.74
N SER A 474 29.22 3.34 -13.71
CA SER A 474 29.45 1.88 -13.73
C SER A 474 29.07 1.18 -12.41
N GLY A 475 28.92 1.92 -11.30
CA GLY A 475 28.65 1.36 -9.98
C GLY A 475 29.68 0.29 -9.59
N ARG A 476 29.19 -0.90 -9.23
CA ARG A 476 30.03 -2.08 -8.93
C ARG A 476 30.44 -2.89 -10.19
N GLY A 477 29.96 -2.51 -11.38
CA GLY A 477 30.36 -3.07 -12.67
C GLY A 477 29.47 -4.14 -13.28
N PRO A 478 28.17 -4.30 -12.90
CA PRO A 478 27.32 -5.33 -13.49
C PRO A 478 27.15 -5.13 -15.00
N LEU A 479 26.92 -3.92 -15.47
CA LEU A 479 26.79 -3.62 -16.90
C LEU A 479 28.12 -3.83 -17.67
N VAL A 480 29.26 -3.61 -17.03
CA VAL A 480 30.57 -3.92 -17.63
C VAL A 480 30.68 -5.44 -17.90
N SER A 481 30.30 -6.24 -16.93
CA SER A 481 30.28 -7.71 -17.10
C SER A 481 29.32 -8.14 -18.21
N ARG A 482 28.14 -7.51 -18.30
CA ARG A 482 27.16 -7.77 -19.37
C ARG A 482 27.66 -7.34 -20.75
N ALA A 483 28.36 -6.22 -20.84
CA ALA A 483 28.97 -5.78 -22.09
C ALA A 483 30.07 -6.73 -22.58
N LEU A 484 30.93 -7.21 -21.69
CA LEU A 484 31.95 -8.24 -22.01
C LEU A 484 31.30 -9.55 -22.47
N LYS A 485 30.22 -9.97 -21.81
CA LYS A 485 29.47 -11.17 -22.20
C LYS A 485 28.79 -11.00 -23.57
N ALA A 486 28.16 -9.86 -23.82
CA ALA A 486 27.56 -9.52 -25.11
C ALA A 486 28.59 -9.55 -26.25
N SER A 487 29.82 -9.06 -26.00
CA SER A 487 30.93 -9.15 -26.95
C SER A 487 31.30 -10.58 -27.26
N GLN A 488 31.38 -11.44 -26.24
CA GLN A 488 31.65 -12.86 -26.42
C GLN A 488 30.56 -13.57 -27.22
N THR A 489 29.29 -13.31 -26.90
CA THR A 489 28.13 -13.92 -27.57
C THR A 489 28.06 -13.51 -29.06
N THR A 490 28.30 -12.24 -29.36
CA THR A 490 28.22 -11.72 -30.73
C THR A 490 29.52 -11.92 -31.54
N GLY A 491 30.63 -12.24 -30.88
CA GLY A 491 31.94 -12.30 -31.52
C GLY A 491 32.49 -10.95 -31.94
N VAL A 492 31.88 -9.84 -31.53
CA VAL A 492 32.31 -8.47 -31.88
C VAL A 492 33.31 -7.97 -30.86
N PRO A 493 34.56 -7.63 -31.24
CA PRO A 493 35.54 -7.11 -30.28
C PRO A 493 35.16 -5.74 -29.78
N ILE A 494 35.29 -5.52 -28.47
CA ILE A 494 35.00 -4.23 -27.83
C ILE A 494 36.19 -3.71 -27.04
N GLU A 495 36.31 -2.40 -26.97
CA GLU A 495 37.19 -1.67 -26.05
C GLU A 495 36.35 -1.02 -24.97
N VAL A 496 36.43 -1.51 -23.70
CA VAL A 496 35.52 -1.12 -22.64
C VAL A 496 36.11 -0.06 -21.74
N TRP A 497 35.30 0.98 -21.45
CA TRP A 497 35.59 2.07 -20.52
C TRP A 497 34.52 2.07 -19.42
N ALA A 498 34.92 1.94 -18.16
CA ALA A 498 34.06 2.01 -16.99
C ALA A 498 34.29 3.33 -16.28
N VAL A 499 33.29 4.22 -16.31
CA VAL A 499 33.36 5.57 -15.72
C VAL A 499 32.51 5.63 -14.45
N GLU A 500 33.13 5.98 -13.31
CA GLU A 500 32.45 6.01 -12.01
C GLU A 500 32.94 7.21 -11.19
N LYS A 501 31.97 7.95 -10.59
CA LYS A 501 32.28 9.08 -9.71
C LYS A 501 32.49 8.68 -8.25
N ASN A 502 31.72 7.66 -7.80
CA ASN A 502 31.76 7.16 -6.41
C ASN A 502 33.14 6.55 -6.11
N PRO A 503 33.97 7.16 -5.23
CA PRO A 503 35.30 6.69 -4.96
C PRO A 503 35.34 5.27 -4.36
N ASN A 504 34.28 4.86 -3.70
CA ASN A 504 34.18 3.55 -3.06
C ASN A 504 33.86 2.45 -4.08
N ALA A 505 32.89 2.70 -4.97
CA ALA A 505 32.57 1.81 -6.08
C ALA A 505 33.77 1.66 -7.04
N TYR A 506 34.53 2.74 -7.29
CA TYR A 506 35.76 2.70 -8.11
C TYR A 506 36.78 1.69 -7.57
N VAL A 507 36.96 1.56 -6.25
CA VAL A 507 37.86 0.57 -5.67
C VAL A 507 37.42 -0.87 -6.03
N LEU A 508 36.10 -1.12 -6.00
CA LEU A 508 35.54 -2.42 -6.37
C LEU A 508 35.70 -2.68 -7.87
N LEU A 509 35.48 -1.68 -8.72
CA LEU A 509 35.73 -1.79 -10.16
C LEU A 509 37.17 -2.18 -10.47
N GLN A 510 38.17 -1.58 -9.80
CA GLN A 510 39.58 -1.95 -9.96
C GLN A 510 39.84 -3.38 -9.52
N ARG A 511 39.24 -3.83 -8.41
CA ARG A 511 39.36 -5.23 -7.97
C ARG A 511 38.72 -6.19 -8.97
N HIS A 512 37.53 -5.87 -9.49
CA HIS A 512 36.87 -6.66 -10.53
C HIS A 512 37.71 -6.71 -11.80
N ASN A 513 38.29 -5.58 -12.21
CA ASN A 513 39.15 -5.55 -13.39
C ASN A 513 40.34 -6.51 -13.26
N LYS A 514 40.97 -6.54 -12.08
CA LYS A 514 42.09 -7.44 -11.83
C LYS A 514 41.67 -8.89 -11.71
N ASN A 515 40.60 -9.19 -11.01
CA ASN A 515 40.28 -10.56 -10.55
C ASN A 515 39.25 -11.26 -11.44
N VAL A 516 38.41 -10.54 -12.16
CA VAL A 516 37.28 -11.08 -12.94
C VAL A 516 37.43 -10.78 -14.43
N TRP A 517 37.82 -9.54 -14.78
CA TRP A 517 37.89 -9.10 -16.18
C TRP A 517 39.31 -9.16 -16.78
N ASN A 518 40.25 -9.82 -16.13
CA ASN A 518 41.61 -10.04 -16.61
C ASN A 518 42.37 -8.77 -17.07
N GLY A 519 42.04 -7.58 -16.50
CA GLY A 519 42.68 -6.33 -16.79
C GLY A 519 42.26 -5.69 -18.13
N VAL A 520 41.22 -6.16 -18.80
CA VAL A 520 40.84 -5.68 -20.15
C VAL A 520 39.97 -4.41 -20.14
N VAL A 521 39.52 -3.94 -18.97
CA VAL A 521 38.64 -2.80 -18.82
C VAL A 521 39.43 -1.55 -18.41
N ASN A 522 39.19 -0.43 -19.08
CA ASN A 522 39.73 0.86 -18.70
C ASN A 522 38.83 1.52 -17.63
N VAL A 523 39.27 1.53 -16.38
CA VAL A 523 38.49 2.07 -15.25
C VAL A 523 38.90 3.52 -14.99
N VAL A 524 37.93 4.44 -15.01
CA VAL A 524 38.15 5.88 -14.86
C VAL A 524 37.33 6.41 -13.67
N LYS A 525 38.02 7.12 -12.75
CA LYS A 525 37.38 7.82 -11.63
C LYS A 525 37.11 9.26 -12.00
N THR A 526 35.88 9.58 -12.36
CA THR A 526 35.45 10.95 -12.67
C THR A 526 33.94 11.03 -12.73
N ASP A 527 33.39 12.23 -12.58
CA ASP A 527 32.02 12.51 -12.99
C ASP A 527 31.94 12.36 -14.53
N MET A 528 30.92 11.60 -15.00
CA MET A 528 30.80 11.33 -16.45
C MET A 528 30.66 12.61 -17.27
N ARG A 529 30.03 13.65 -16.74
CA ARG A 529 29.84 14.94 -17.40
C ARG A 529 31.16 15.70 -17.61
N ALA A 530 32.17 15.44 -16.77
CA ALA A 530 33.53 16.00 -16.87
C ALA A 530 34.49 15.10 -17.62
N TRP A 531 34.09 13.86 -17.96
CA TRP A 531 34.94 12.93 -18.69
C TRP A 531 35.11 13.36 -20.14
N LYS A 532 36.36 13.48 -20.60
CA LYS A 532 36.69 13.93 -21.95
C LYS A 532 36.71 12.84 -23.02
N GLY A 533 36.37 11.60 -22.65
CA GLY A 533 36.42 10.44 -23.54
C GLY A 533 37.68 9.59 -23.35
N PRO A 534 37.78 8.47 -24.10
CA PRO A 534 38.92 7.54 -24.08
C PRO A 534 40.26 8.24 -24.27
N LEU A 535 41.20 8.01 -23.36
CA LEU A 535 42.52 8.56 -23.46
C LEU A 535 43.29 7.87 -24.60
N ARG A 536 43.79 8.66 -25.56
CA ARG A 536 44.60 8.20 -26.67
C ARG A 536 46.01 8.79 -26.55
N ASN A 537 47.02 7.94 -26.59
CA ASN A 537 48.41 8.43 -26.74
C ASN A 537 48.59 8.89 -28.19
N ALA A 538 49.09 10.08 -28.38
CA ALA A 538 49.53 10.52 -29.70
C ALA A 538 50.75 9.67 -30.13
N ALA A 539 50.48 8.55 -30.79
CA ALA A 539 51.55 7.86 -31.52
C ALA A 539 51.89 8.74 -32.72
N GLY A 540 53.00 9.41 -32.64
CA GLY A 540 53.58 10.06 -33.82
C GLY A 540 53.82 9.00 -34.90
N PRO A 541 53.76 9.38 -36.22
CA PRO A 541 54.03 8.43 -37.29
C PRO A 541 55.41 7.83 -37.10
N ILE A 542 55.48 6.47 -37.13
CA ILE A 542 56.73 5.72 -37.07
C ILE A 542 57.63 6.19 -38.23
N GLY A 543 58.67 7.00 -37.94
CA GLY A 543 59.70 7.29 -38.93
C GLY A 543 60.31 8.69 -38.99
N GLN A 544 60.05 9.60 -38.07
CA GLN A 544 60.86 10.83 -38.00
C GLN A 544 61.33 11.12 -36.59
N ALA A 545 62.66 10.97 -36.40
CA ALA A 545 63.35 11.47 -35.22
C ALA A 545 63.24 12.99 -35.20
N VAL A 546 62.40 13.58 -34.36
CA VAL A 546 62.48 15.02 -34.08
C VAL A 546 63.24 15.19 -32.78
N THR A 547 64.48 15.59 -32.93
CA THR A 547 65.25 16.23 -31.88
C THR A 547 64.61 17.60 -31.61
N THR A 548 64.04 17.83 -30.46
CA THR A 548 64.20 19.02 -29.59
C THR A 548 63.18 19.05 -28.46
N SER A 549 63.71 19.22 -27.27
CA SER A 549 63.27 19.95 -26.11
C SER A 549 61.74 19.88 -25.71
N SER A 550 61.48 19.25 -24.56
CA SER A 550 60.42 19.54 -23.60
C SER A 550 59.00 19.87 -24.14
N THR A 551 58.28 18.85 -24.54
CA THR A 551 56.84 18.94 -24.54
C THR A 551 56.27 17.57 -24.12
N THR A 552 55.55 17.58 -23.02
CA THR A 552 54.69 16.47 -22.67
C THR A 552 53.88 16.04 -23.89
N PRO A 553 53.80 14.75 -24.25
CA PRO A 553 53.02 14.34 -25.40
C PRO A 553 51.57 14.83 -25.23
N ALA A 554 51.08 15.52 -26.25
CA ALA A 554 49.70 16.04 -26.24
C ALA A 554 48.76 14.84 -26.11
N THR A 555 48.15 14.69 -24.96
CA THR A 555 47.11 13.68 -24.72
C THR A 555 45.87 14.05 -25.53
N THR A 556 45.50 13.22 -26.48
CA THR A 556 44.27 13.37 -27.26
C THR A 556 43.20 12.44 -26.69
N HIS A 557 41.96 12.86 -26.80
CA HIS A 557 40.80 12.05 -26.37
C HIS A 557 40.06 11.51 -27.59
N GLY A 558 39.69 10.23 -27.55
CA GLY A 558 38.90 9.57 -28.58
C GLY A 558 37.40 9.71 -28.32
N LYS A 559 36.58 9.11 -29.20
CA LYS A 559 35.16 9.04 -29.10
C LYS A 559 34.72 7.64 -28.65
N VAL A 560 33.44 7.54 -28.21
CA VAL A 560 32.75 6.33 -27.80
C VAL A 560 31.73 5.99 -28.88
N ASP A 561 31.66 4.72 -29.26
CA ASP A 561 30.72 4.23 -30.26
C ASP A 561 29.38 3.85 -29.63
N ILE A 562 29.41 3.19 -28.47
CA ILE A 562 28.19 2.80 -27.70
C ILE A 562 28.36 3.30 -26.26
N LEU A 563 27.47 4.18 -25.85
CA LEU A 563 27.36 4.66 -24.47
C LEU A 563 26.24 3.89 -23.75
N VAL A 564 26.59 3.20 -22.67
CA VAL A 564 25.65 2.46 -21.84
C VAL A 564 25.57 3.13 -20.48
N SER A 565 24.36 3.37 -20.00
CA SER A 565 24.14 3.89 -18.63
C SER A 565 22.86 3.35 -18.05
N GLU A 566 22.83 3.15 -16.74
CA GLU A 566 21.64 2.84 -15.97
C GLU A 566 21.58 3.86 -14.81
N LEU A 567 20.80 4.92 -15.03
CA LEU A 567 20.67 6.10 -14.17
C LEU A 567 19.18 6.47 -14.01
N LEU A 568 18.28 5.52 -14.34
CA LEU A 568 16.85 5.76 -14.30
C LEU A 568 16.34 5.64 -12.86
N GLY A 569 15.61 6.65 -12.42
CA GLY A 569 14.84 6.58 -11.18
C GLY A 569 13.43 5.99 -11.41
N SER A 570 12.64 5.89 -10.35
CA SER A 570 11.27 5.35 -10.38
C SER A 570 10.30 6.11 -11.31
N PHE A 571 10.65 7.33 -11.70
CA PHE A 571 9.93 8.17 -12.67
C PHE A 571 10.80 8.50 -13.89
N ALA A 572 11.75 7.64 -14.22
CA ALA A 572 12.77 7.79 -15.23
C ALA A 572 13.82 8.89 -14.92
N ASP A 573 13.40 10.13 -14.80
CA ASP A 573 14.25 11.33 -14.72
C ASP A 573 14.44 11.88 -13.30
N ASN A 574 13.78 11.33 -12.29
CA ASN A 574 13.84 11.82 -10.90
C ASN A 574 15.22 11.64 -10.22
N GLU A 575 16.14 10.91 -10.82
CA GLU A 575 17.55 10.80 -10.41
C GLU A 575 18.51 11.59 -11.32
N LEU A 576 17.98 12.53 -12.10
CA LEU A 576 18.71 13.41 -13.03
C LEU A 576 19.41 12.64 -14.17
N SER A 577 18.80 11.55 -14.64
CA SER A 577 19.26 10.77 -15.78
C SER A 577 19.44 11.61 -17.05
N PRO A 578 18.48 12.49 -17.45
CA PRO A 578 18.66 13.34 -18.65
C PRO A 578 19.87 14.23 -18.56
N GLU A 579 20.07 14.89 -17.43
CA GLU A 579 21.18 15.81 -17.19
C GLU A 579 22.55 15.10 -17.25
N CYS A 580 22.60 13.87 -16.75
CA CYS A 580 23.82 13.06 -16.75
C CYS A 580 24.16 12.55 -18.16
N ILE A 581 23.15 12.01 -18.87
CA ILE A 581 23.36 11.44 -20.22
C ILE A 581 23.64 12.53 -21.23
N ASP A 582 22.93 13.66 -21.20
CA ASP A 582 23.21 14.83 -22.03
C ASP A 582 24.59 15.43 -21.71
N GLY A 583 24.94 15.47 -20.42
CA GLY A 583 26.24 15.95 -19.96
C GLY A 583 27.42 15.12 -20.45
N VAL A 584 27.25 13.83 -20.74
CA VAL A 584 28.32 12.95 -21.28
C VAL A 584 28.23 12.76 -22.80
N GLN A 585 27.17 13.23 -23.45
CA GLN A 585 26.95 13.03 -24.89
C GLN A 585 28.10 13.54 -25.77
N HIS A 586 28.88 14.53 -25.33
CA HIS A 586 29.98 15.08 -26.06
C HIS A 586 31.11 14.06 -26.37
N VAL A 587 31.17 12.94 -25.62
CA VAL A 587 32.14 11.86 -25.90
C VAL A 587 31.63 10.87 -26.94
N LEU A 588 30.33 10.85 -27.24
CA LEU A 588 29.75 9.95 -28.22
C LEU A 588 30.16 10.29 -29.66
N ALA A 589 30.29 9.29 -30.51
CA ALA A 589 30.57 9.46 -31.94
C ALA A 589 29.40 10.21 -32.61
N PRO A 590 29.65 11.37 -33.31
CA PRO A 590 28.57 12.30 -33.65
C PRO A 590 27.53 11.77 -34.64
N GLU A 591 27.91 10.92 -35.59
CA GLU A 591 27.04 10.53 -36.71
C GLU A 591 26.38 9.18 -36.52
N HIS A 592 26.97 8.31 -35.70
CA HIS A 592 26.59 6.91 -35.62
C HIS A 592 26.65 6.32 -34.21
N GLY A 593 26.99 7.15 -33.23
CA GLY A 593 27.01 6.73 -31.81
C GLY A 593 25.65 6.29 -31.33
N ILE A 594 25.64 5.26 -30.50
CA ILE A 594 24.43 4.68 -29.91
C ILE A 594 24.43 4.98 -28.42
N SER A 595 23.28 5.45 -27.89
CA SER A 595 22.99 5.52 -26.45
C SER A 595 22.10 4.38 -26.03
N ILE A 596 22.40 3.74 -24.93
CA ILE A 596 21.58 2.76 -24.23
C ILE A 596 21.41 3.23 -22.78
N PRO A 597 20.19 3.74 -22.42
CA PRO A 597 18.95 3.78 -23.18
C PRO A 597 18.96 4.81 -24.32
N ALA A 598 18.14 4.51 -25.35
CA ALA A 598 17.90 5.41 -26.48
C ALA A 598 16.84 6.46 -26.17
N SER A 599 15.81 6.11 -25.42
CA SER A 599 14.78 7.04 -24.95
C SER A 599 14.06 6.48 -23.72
N TYR A 600 13.38 7.34 -22.99
CA TYR A 600 12.49 6.95 -21.90
C TYR A 600 11.39 7.98 -21.71
N THR A 601 10.27 7.51 -21.15
CA THR A 601 9.04 8.30 -20.96
C THR A 601 8.55 8.17 -19.53
N ALA A 602 8.10 9.28 -18.95
CA ALA A 602 7.45 9.33 -17.66
C ALA A 602 5.95 9.34 -17.81
N HIS A 603 5.23 8.64 -16.93
CA HIS A 603 3.79 8.44 -17.01
C HIS A 603 3.10 8.68 -15.68
N LEU A 604 1.90 9.26 -15.70
CA LEU A 604 1.12 9.61 -14.52
C LEU A 604 -0.32 9.06 -14.60
N THR A 605 -0.89 8.80 -13.42
CA THR A 605 -2.31 8.49 -13.26
C THR A 605 -2.81 8.91 -11.87
N PRO A 606 -4.03 9.47 -11.73
CA PRO A 606 -4.60 9.82 -10.43
C PRO A 606 -5.03 8.56 -9.66
N ILE A 607 -4.73 8.53 -8.36
CA ILE A 607 -5.05 7.40 -7.49
C ILE A 607 -5.75 7.83 -6.20
N LEU A 608 -6.60 6.93 -5.70
CA LEU A 608 -7.07 6.91 -4.33
C LEU A 608 -6.08 6.08 -3.51
N ALA A 609 -5.44 6.70 -2.52
CA ALA A 609 -4.45 6.07 -1.65
C ALA A 609 -4.53 6.66 -0.22
N PRO A 610 -5.65 6.45 0.49
CA PRO A 610 -5.90 7.10 1.78
C PRO A 610 -4.92 6.66 2.87
N ARG A 611 -4.37 5.44 2.78
CA ARG A 611 -3.34 4.95 3.72
C ARG A 611 -2.04 5.73 3.57
N LEU A 612 -1.58 5.95 2.34
CA LEU A 612 -0.38 6.74 2.07
C LEU A 612 -0.58 8.19 2.48
N HIS A 613 -1.75 8.76 2.18
CA HIS A 613 -2.09 10.11 2.59
C HIS A 613 -2.13 10.27 4.12
N ALA A 614 -2.68 9.28 4.84
CA ALA A 614 -2.69 9.27 6.30
C ALA A 614 -1.26 9.21 6.88
N ASP A 615 -0.38 8.39 6.31
CA ASP A 615 1.00 8.27 6.76
C ASP A 615 1.78 9.58 6.55
N ILE A 616 1.63 10.21 5.38
CA ILE A 616 2.24 11.54 5.10
C ILE A 616 1.67 12.61 6.03
N SER A 617 0.36 12.62 6.25
CA SER A 617 -0.28 13.58 7.17
C SER A 617 0.23 13.44 8.61
N ASN A 618 0.53 12.23 9.05
CA ASN A 618 1.15 11.99 10.35
C ASN A 618 2.61 12.49 10.40
N ARG A 619 3.36 12.38 9.30
CA ARG A 619 4.74 12.89 9.20
C ARG A 619 4.80 14.40 9.20
N PHE A 620 3.76 15.09 8.71
CA PHE A 620 3.71 16.55 8.61
C PHE A 620 3.98 17.27 9.94
N SER A 621 3.66 16.65 11.06
CA SER A 621 3.96 17.20 12.40
C SER A 621 5.45 17.30 12.70
N ALA A 622 6.28 16.45 12.08
CA ALA A 622 7.73 16.40 12.25
C ALA A 622 8.50 16.98 11.05
N ASP A 623 7.87 16.98 9.87
CA ASP A 623 8.44 17.44 8.60
C ASP A 623 7.36 18.19 7.79
N GLU A 624 7.42 19.51 7.79
CA GLU A 624 6.48 20.40 7.07
C GLU A 624 6.55 20.23 5.53
N HIS A 625 7.62 19.62 5.01
CA HIS A 625 7.82 19.34 3.59
C HIS A 625 7.39 17.94 3.17
N ALA A 626 6.81 17.15 4.07
CA ALA A 626 6.38 15.78 3.77
C ALA A 626 5.42 15.67 2.57
N THR A 627 4.63 16.72 2.30
CA THR A 627 3.75 16.78 1.12
C THR A 627 4.40 17.36 -0.14
N ASP A 628 5.60 17.91 -0.03
CA ASP A 628 6.35 18.51 -1.15
C ASP A 628 7.33 17.52 -1.77
N THR A 629 7.52 16.37 -1.14
CA THR A 629 8.48 15.34 -1.55
C THR A 629 7.72 14.17 -2.20
N PRO A 630 8.15 13.69 -3.37
CA PRO A 630 7.65 12.43 -3.92
C PRO A 630 8.23 11.24 -3.13
N TYR A 631 7.54 10.10 -3.17
CA TYR A 631 7.97 8.88 -2.47
C TYR A 631 8.00 7.68 -3.42
N VAL A 632 9.03 6.88 -3.34
CA VAL A 632 9.08 5.57 -3.99
C VAL A 632 8.26 4.59 -3.17
N VAL A 633 7.27 3.94 -3.81
CA VAL A 633 6.29 3.09 -3.12
C VAL A 633 5.95 1.87 -3.97
N MET A 634 6.04 0.70 -3.40
CA MET A 634 5.40 -0.48 -3.98
C MET A 634 3.90 -0.41 -3.69
N PHE A 635 3.14 0.11 -4.65
CA PHE A 635 1.69 0.24 -4.51
C PHE A 635 1.00 -1.12 -4.36
N HIS A 636 0.11 -1.22 -3.39
CA HIS A 636 -0.68 -2.42 -3.17
C HIS A 636 -2.15 -2.11 -2.89
N ALA A 637 -2.46 -1.41 -1.80
CA ALA A 637 -3.82 -1.03 -1.43
C ALA A 637 -4.17 0.36 -1.97
N ILE A 638 -4.27 0.47 -3.29
CA ILE A 638 -4.65 1.69 -4.01
C ILE A 638 -5.78 1.40 -5.00
N ASP A 639 -6.42 2.46 -5.49
CA ASP A 639 -7.37 2.38 -6.59
C ASP A 639 -7.05 3.42 -7.67
N PHE A 640 -7.04 2.99 -8.93
CA PHE A 640 -6.86 3.84 -10.09
C PHE A 640 -8.18 4.53 -10.45
N LEU A 641 -8.21 5.84 -10.34
CA LEU A 641 -9.44 6.62 -10.51
C LEU A 641 -9.78 6.87 -11.98
N ALA A 642 -8.77 6.98 -12.83
CA ALA A 642 -8.96 7.20 -14.25
C ALA A 642 -9.47 5.93 -14.96
N THR A 643 -10.38 6.12 -15.89
CA THR A 643 -10.88 5.07 -16.78
C THR A 643 -10.34 5.31 -18.19
N ALA A 644 -9.81 4.26 -18.84
CA ALA A 644 -9.41 4.34 -20.23
C ALA A 644 -10.63 4.58 -21.13
N VAL A 645 -10.57 5.62 -21.94
CA VAL A 645 -11.54 5.93 -22.99
C VAL A 645 -10.76 6.29 -24.28
N PRO A 646 -11.38 6.32 -25.46
CA PRO A 646 -10.72 6.80 -26.65
C PRO A 646 -10.08 8.18 -26.42
N ASP A 647 -8.84 8.36 -26.84
CA ASP A 647 -8.01 9.57 -26.70
C ASP A 647 -7.56 9.94 -25.25
N HIS A 648 -8.03 9.21 -24.22
CA HIS A 648 -7.62 9.42 -22.84
C HIS A 648 -7.31 8.08 -22.16
N PRO A 649 -6.09 7.55 -22.28
CA PRO A 649 -5.68 6.34 -21.56
C PRO A 649 -5.67 6.56 -20.03
N GLN A 650 -5.81 5.46 -19.30
CA GLN A 650 -5.79 5.48 -17.84
C GLN A 650 -4.46 6.00 -17.27
N ILE A 651 -3.35 5.62 -17.89
CA ILE A 651 -1.99 6.05 -17.54
C ILE A 651 -1.47 6.84 -18.73
N GLN A 652 -1.14 8.12 -18.52
CA GLN A 652 -0.79 9.05 -19.60
C GLN A 652 0.67 9.46 -19.52
N GLN A 653 1.30 9.58 -20.69
CA GLN A 653 2.66 10.08 -20.80
C GLN A 653 2.72 11.57 -20.44
N ALA A 654 3.58 11.90 -19.49
CA ALA A 654 3.84 13.27 -19.08
C ALA A 654 4.91 13.91 -19.98
N TRP A 655 6.08 13.27 -20.13
CA TRP A 655 7.18 13.73 -20.96
C TRP A 655 8.05 12.58 -21.45
N GLU A 656 8.98 12.93 -22.35
CA GLU A 656 9.89 12.00 -22.99
C GLU A 656 11.28 12.60 -23.10
N PHE A 657 12.28 11.75 -22.99
CA PHE A 657 13.68 12.07 -23.24
C PHE A 657 14.26 11.12 -24.27
N SER A 658 15.06 11.64 -25.19
CA SER A 658 15.72 10.86 -26.25
C SER A 658 17.21 11.13 -26.25
N HIS A 659 18.01 10.09 -26.44
CA HIS A 659 19.48 10.17 -26.47
C HIS A 659 20.01 9.38 -27.67
N PRO A 660 21.01 9.92 -28.38
CA PRO A 660 21.59 11.26 -28.21
C PRO A 660 20.64 12.38 -28.62
N LEU A 661 20.75 13.54 -27.98
CA LEU A 661 20.02 14.74 -28.40
C LEU A 661 20.40 15.16 -29.80
N PRO A 662 19.47 15.65 -30.63
CA PRO A 662 19.75 16.22 -31.92
C PRO A 662 20.78 17.37 -31.82
N VAL A 663 21.74 17.40 -32.74
CA VAL A 663 22.81 18.42 -32.75
C VAL A 663 22.27 19.87 -32.72
N LYS A 664 21.13 20.12 -33.37
CA LYS A 664 20.42 21.40 -33.27
C LYS A 664 20.05 21.79 -31.85
N THR A 665 19.56 20.86 -31.05
CA THR A 665 19.17 21.10 -29.64
C THR A 665 20.39 21.44 -28.82
N LEU A 666 21.48 20.73 -29.01
CA LEU A 666 22.75 21.00 -28.34
C LEU A 666 23.28 22.41 -28.69
N HIS A 667 23.27 22.80 -29.96
CA HIS A 667 23.71 24.13 -30.37
C HIS A 667 22.84 25.26 -29.82
N ILE A 668 21.53 25.05 -29.70
CA ILE A 668 20.62 26.02 -29.07
C ILE A 668 20.95 26.16 -27.58
N ALA A 669 21.14 25.04 -26.90
CA ALA A 669 21.52 25.01 -25.49
C ALA A 669 22.91 25.69 -25.28
N GLU A 670 23.89 25.42 -26.16
CA GLU A 670 25.20 26.05 -26.15
C GLU A 670 25.13 27.57 -26.35
N ALA A 671 24.34 28.02 -27.34
CA ALA A 671 24.18 29.42 -27.63
C ALA A 671 23.53 30.21 -26.47
N ARG A 672 22.57 29.64 -25.82
CA ARG A 672 21.91 30.23 -24.63
C ARG A 672 22.82 30.30 -23.41
N ARG A 673 23.82 29.41 -23.32
CA ARG A 673 24.77 29.31 -22.21
C ARG A 673 26.04 30.14 -22.39
N GLY A 674 26.14 30.92 -23.39
CA GLY A 674 27.36 31.70 -23.69
C GLY A 674 28.55 30.88 -24.21
N GLY A 675 28.28 29.74 -24.87
CA GLY A 675 29.31 28.99 -25.62
C GLY A 675 30.07 27.92 -24.85
N GLY A 676 29.65 27.55 -23.72
CA GLY A 676 30.37 26.62 -22.84
C GLY A 676 29.70 25.31 -22.53
N VAL A 677 29.35 24.49 -23.50
CA VAL A 677 29.18 23.05 -23.24
C VAL A 677 30.53 22.36 -23.31
N SER A 678 31.43 22.73 -22.50
CA SER A 678 32.51 21.81 -22.18
C SER A 678 31.96 20.88 -21.12
N GLY A 679 32.17 19.63 -21.25
CA GLY A 679 31.76 18.52 -20.39
C GLY A 679 31.72 18.72 -18.88
N GLY A 680 31.58 19.92 -18.48
CA GLY A 680 31.42 20.41 -17.14
C GLY A 680 29.98 20.58 -16.73
N GLY A 681 29.13 19.83 -17.36
CA GLY A 681 27.82 19.73 -16.84
C GLY A 681 27.03 20.99 -16.92
N GLY A 682 26.88 21.48 -18.00
CA GLY A 682 25.85 22.40 -18.26
C GLY A 682 24.89 22.58 -17.12
N GLY A 683 23.97 22.93 -17.14
CA GLY A 683 23.04 23.31 -16.27
C GLY A 683 22.65 22.58 -15.03
N SER A 684 23.00 21.37 -14.97
CA SER A 684 22.83 20.57 -13.74
C SER A 684 23.87 20.90 -12.65
N MET A 685 24.81 21.82 -12.93
CA MET A 685 25.78 22.23 -11.92
C MET A 685 25.34 23.50 -11.20
N SER A 686 25.54 23.50 -9.88
CA SER A 686 25.33 24.69 -9.04
C SER A 686 26.02 25.95 -9.63
N GLY A 687 25.22 26.95 -9.98
CA GLY A 687 25.70 28.17 -10.60
C GLY A 687 25.64 28.22 -12.14
N GLY A 688 25.04 27.21 -12.77
CA GLY A 688 24.71 27.27 -14.20
C GLY A 688 23.48 28.16 -14.44
N ASP A 689 23.62 29.17 -15.21
CA ASP A 689 22.63 30.19 -15.58
C ASP A 689 21.37 29.63 -16.30
N GLY A 690 20.42 29.04 -15.59
CA GLY A 690 19.21 28.52 -16.24
C GLY A 690 19.51 27.43 -17.27
N ALA A 691 20.54 26.76 -17.10
CA ALA A 691 21.28 25.97 -18.04
C ALA A 691 20.57 24.64 -18.43
N ASN A 692 19.52 24.22 -17.73
CA ASN A 692 18.70 23.07 -18.07
C ASN A 692 17.38 23.44 -18.72
N GLU A 693 17.23 24.62 -19.33
CA GLU A 693 15.97 25.02 -19.96
C GLU A 693 15.46 24.00 -20.98
N HIS A 694 16.36 23.27 -21.66
CA HIS A 694 15.98 22.21 -22.60
C HIS A 694 15.42 20.94 -21.92
N ASN A 695 15.64 20.81 -20.63
CA ASN A 695 15.08 19.73 -19.79
C ASN A 695 13.92 20.21 -18.92
N THR A 696 13.47 21.46 -19.06
CA THR A 696 12.28 21.96 -18.39
C THR A 696 11.07 21.13 -18.82
N ARG A 697 10.36 20.61 -17.84
CA ARG A 697 9.25 19.67 -18.05
C ARG A 697 7.93 20.37 -17.82
N TYR A 698 7.02 20.19 -18.74
CA TYR A 698 5.67 20.67 -18.64
C TYR A 698 4.72 19.69 -19.31
N ALA A 699 3.67 19.27 -18.61
CA ALA A 699 2.63 18.45 -19.20
C ALA A 699 1.26 18.92 -18.78
N ARG A 700 0.31 18.78 -19.68
CA ARG A 700 -1.12 19.00 -19.45
C ARG A 700 -1.84 17.69 -19.73
N LEU A 701 -2.28 17.02 -18.68
CA LEU A 701 -2.90 15.70 -18.75
C LEU A 701 -4.38 15.82 -18.41
N LYS A 702 -5.21 15.06 -19.11
CA LYS A 702 -6.65 15.07 -18.94
C LYS A 702 -7.16 13.66 -18.69
N PHE A 703 -7.63 13.41 -17.49
CA PHE A 703 -8.14 12.11 -17.05
C PHE A 703 -9.66 12.08 -17.01
N VAL A 704 -10.25 10.95 -17.37
CA VAL A 704 -11.68 10.70 -17.28
C VAL A 704 -11.96 9.80 -16.10
N CYS A 705 -12.67 10.32 -15.10
CA CYS A 705 -13.11 9.55 -13.94
C CYS A 705 -14.64 9.35 -14.04
N LYS A 706 -15.09 8.12 -14.24
CA LYS A 706 -16.51 7.80 -14.41
C LYS A 706 -17.27 7.75 -13.10
N ASP A 707 -16.63 7.25 -12.06
CA ASP A 707 -17.22 7.04 -10.75
C ASP A 707 -16.69 8.07 -9.76
N ARG A 708 -17.46 8.36 -8.70
CA ARG A 708 -17.03 9.24 -7.60
C ARG A 708 -15.72 8.79 -7.00
N GLY A 709 -14.95 9.73 -6.46
CA GLY A 709 -13.69 9.41 -5.84
C GLY A 709 -13.01 10.59 -5.18
N VAL A 710 -11.86 10.29 -4.58
CA VAL A 710 -10.95 11.26 -3.98
C VAL A 710 -9.56 11.00 -4.50
N VAL A 711 -8.95 11.99 -5.14
CA VAL A 711 -7.54 11.93 -5.52
C VAL A 711 -6.70 12.32 -4.31
N ASN A 712 -5.90 11.37 -3.80
CA ASN A 712 -4.93 11.64 -2.74
C ASN A 712 -3.55 11.98 -3.30
N GLY A 713 -3.28 11.58 -4.54
CA GLY A 713 -2.02 11.81 -5.23
C GLY A 713 -2.00 11.18 -6.62
N LEU A 714 -0.83 11.23 -7.24
CA LEU A 714 -0.58 10.62 -8.54
C LEU A 714 0.39 9.45 -8.39
N ALA A 715 0.13 8.37 -9.11
CA ALA A 715 1.08 7.30 -9.30
C ALA A 715 1.90 7.57 -10.55
N GLY A 716 3.21 7.51 -10.41
CA GLY A 716 4.18 7.71 -11.48
C GLY A 716 4.87 6.42 -11.86
N TYR A 717 5.08 6.24 -13.16
CA TYR A 717 5.71 5.09 -13.80
C TYR A 717 6.61 5.55 -14.92
N PHE A 718 7.45 4.65 -15.41
CA PHE A 718 8.23 4.93 -16.63
C PHE A 718 8.27 3.76 -17.59
N GLU A 719 8.59 4.07 -18.84
CA GLU A 719 9.01 3.12 -19.87
C GLU A 719 10.33 3.58 -20.45
N ALA A 720 11.18 2.64 -20.83
CA ALA A 720 12.44 2.94 -21.48
C ALA A 720 12.66 2.07 -22.72
N VAL A 721 13.14 2.68 -23.77
CA VAL A 721 13.66 1.99 -24.95
C VAL A 721 15.17 1.91 -24.77
N LEU A 722 15.66 0.74 -24.46
CA LEU A 722 17.11 0.52 -24.34
C LEU A 722 17.78 0.57 -25.72
N TYR A 723 17.17 -0.09 -26.71
CA TYR A 723 17.67 -0.10 -28.09
C TYR A 723 16.53 -0.14 -29.10
N GLU A 724 16.59 0.70 -30.14
CA GLU A 724 15.55 0.87 -31.16
C GLU A 724 15.51 -0.25 -32.22
N GLY A 725 16.42 -1.21 -32.18
CA GLY A 725 16.42 -2.36 -33.07
C GLY A 725 16.94 -2.10 -34.49
N GLY A 726 17.72 -1.05 -34.73
CA GLY A 726 18.30 -0.77 -36.04
C GLY A 726 17.27 -0.56 -37.16
N GLY A 727 16.06 -0.08 -36.81
CA GLY A 727 14.92 0.10 -37.72
C GLY A 727 14.01 -1.11 -37.88
N LYS A 728 14.22 -2.18 -37.13
CA LYS A 728 13.38 -3.37 -37.10
C LYS A 728 12.66 -3.48 -35.77
N ALA A 729 11.35 -3.38 -35.78
CA ALA A 729 10.53 -3.40 -34.57
C ALA A 729 10.73 -4.66 -33.70
N GLU A 730 10.93 -5.82 -34.34
CA GLU A 730 11.21 -7.08 -33.64
C GLU A 730 12.53 -7.09 -32.85
N ASN A 731 13.44 -6.18 -33.18
CA ASN A 731 14.73 -6.04 -32.48
C ASN A 731 14.72 -4.97 -31.39
N LYS A 732 13.61 -4.29 -31.17
CA LYS A 732 13.47 -3.29 -30.13
C LYS A 732 13.57 -3.94 -28.74
N VAL A 733 14.31 -3.31 -27.82
CA VAL A 733 14.44 -3.77 -26.43
C VAL A 733 13.89 -2.69 -25.53
N GLU A 734 12.87 -3.05 -24.75
CA GLU A 734 12.12 -2.11 -23.93
C GLU A 734 11.99 -2.61 -22.48
N LEU A 735 11.95 -1.66 -21.54
CA LEU A 735 11.59 -1.86 -20.14
C LEU A 735 10.31 -1.08 -19.83
N SER A 736 9.52 -1.58 -18.88
CA SER A 736 8.35 -0.86 -18.36
C SER A 736 8.15 -1.15 -16.87
N THR A 737 7.76 -0.12 -16.10
CA THR A 737 7.26 -0.26 -14.74
C THR A 737 5.74 -0.07 -14.68
N ARG A 738 5.08 0.23 -15.79
CA ARG A 738 3.63 0.42 -15.87
C ARG A 738 2.90 -0.91 -15.69
N PRO A 739 1.85 -0.95 -14.84
CA PRO A 739 1.11 -2.20 -14.57
C PRO A 739 0.39 -2.78 -15.79
N ASP A 740 0.07 -1.96 -16.80
CA ASP A 740 -0.61 -2.38 -18.03
C ASP A 740 0.34 -2.90 -19.12
N THR A 741 1.64 -2.63 -19.05
CA THR A 741 2.62 -2.99 -20.10
C THR A 741 3.81 -3.80 -19.61
N ILE A 742 4.06 -3.90 -18.29
CA ILE A 742 5.21 -4.58 -17.71
C ILE A 742 5.28 -6.07 -18.13
N ASP A 743 4.16 -6.76 -18.17
CA ASP A 743 4.10 -8.18 -18.54
C ASP A 743 4.51 -8.43 -20.01
N ALA A 744 4.30 -7.45 -20.86
CA ALA A 744 4.65 -7.54 -22.29
C ALA A 744 6.10 -7.13 -22.55
N LYS A 745 6.66 -6.18 -21.77
CA LYS A 745 7.97 -5.57 -22.03
C LYS A 745 9.09 -6.11 -21.15
N SER A 746 8.86 -6.26 -19.85
CA SER A 746 9.88 -6.65 -18.85
C SER A 746 9.26 -7.47 -17.71
N LYS A 747 8.57 -8.53 -18.08
CA LYS A 747 7.90 -9.41 -17.12
C LYS A 747 8.85 -9.88 -16.01
N ASP A 748 8.34 -9.89 -14.79
CA ASP A 748 9.05 -10.30 -13.56
C ASP A 748 10.25 -9.40 -13.18
N MET A 749 10.39 -8.21 -13.77
CA MET A 749 11.35 -7.21 -13.35
C MET A 749 10.96 -6.69 -11.97
N ILE A 750 11.92 -6.70 -11.03
CA ILE A 750 11.71 -6.29 -9.63
C ILE A 750 12.32 -4.93 -9.30
N SER A 751 13.11 -4.36 -10.20
CA SER A 751 13.67 -3.02 -10.06
C SER A 751 12.61 -1.95 -10.26
N TRP A 752 12.78 -0.82 -9.58
CA TRP A 752 11.99 0.38 -9.68
C TRP A 752 10.53 0.21 -9.24
N PHE A 753 10.28 0.29 -7.94
CA PHE A 753 8.93 0.53 -7.46
C PHE A 753 8.41 1.86 -8.01
N PRO A 754 7.10 1.99 -8.26
CA PRO A 754 6.50 3.23 -8.70
C PRO A 754 6.80 4.42 -7.77
N ILE A 755 6.53 5.63 -8.24
CA ILE A 755 6.64 6.85 -7.43
C ILE A 755 5.26 7.41 -7.11
N PHE A 756 5.09 7.92 -5.89
CA PHE A 756 3.89 8.58 -5.41
C PHE A 756 4.14 10.08 -5.27
N PHE A 757 3.34 10.88 -5.94
CA PHE A 757 3.30 12.32 -5.81
C PHE A 757 2.08 12.70 -4.95
N PRO A 758 2.25 13.04 -3.67
CA PRO A 758 1.14 13.39 -2.80
C PRO A 758 0.52 14.72 -3.19
N LEU A 759 -0.79 14.87 -3.00
CA LEU A 759 -1.46 16.16 -3.09
C LEU A 759 -1.55 16.79 -1.71
N LYS A 760 -1.24 18.10 -1.60
CA LYS A 760 -1.40 18.88 -0.37
C LYS A 760 -2.85 18.94 0.11
N ALA A 761 -3.79 18.97 -0.83
CA ALA A 761 -5.22 18.90 -0.57
C ALA A 761 -5.84 17.84 -1.48
N CYS A 762 -6.59 16.92 -0.88
CA CYS A 762 -7.31 15.91 -1.64
C CYS A 762 -8.37 16.54 -2.52
N ILE A 763 -8.57 16.01 -3.72
CA ILE A 763 -9.56 16.48 -4.68
C ILE A 763 -10.72 15.48 -4.71
N SER A 764 -11.88 15.87 -4.19
CA SER A 764 -13.12 15.07 -4.25
C SER A 764 -13.93 15.40 -5.49
N PHE A 765 -14.55 14.38 -6.09
CA PHE A 765 -15.39 14.54 -7.28
C PHE A 765 -16.60 13.57 -7.28
N LEU A 766 -17.69 14.01 -7.90
CA LEU A 766 -18.99 13.34 -7.86
C LEU A 766 -19.36 12.57 -9.15
N GLY A 767 -18.36 12.05 -9.89
CA GLY A 767 -18.57 11.29 -11.12
C GLY A 767 -18.65 12.12 -12.41
N LEU A 768 -18.32 11.51 -13.56
CA LEU A 768 -18.29 12.09 -14.90
C LEU A 768 -17.62 13.48 -15.00
N TYR A 769 -16.43 13.62 -14.44
CA TYR A 769 -15.63 14.84 -14.59
C TYR A 769 -14.35 14.59 -15.40
N TYR A 770 -14.04 15.60 -16.24
CA TYR A 770 -12.74 15.70 -16.89
C TYR A 770 -11.80 16.47 -15.94
N TYR A 771 -10.77 15.80 -15.41
CA TYR A 771 -9.71 16.49 -14.66
C TYR A 771 -8.59 16.88 -15.58
N GLU A 772 -8.26 18.13 -15.55
CA GLU A 772 -7.09 18.66 -16.21
C GLU A 772 -6.00 18.89 -15.17
N LEU A 773 -4.93 18.15 -15.28
CA LEU A 773 -3.76 18.27 -14.41
C LEU A 773 -2.68 19.05 -15.15
N LEU A 774 -2.24 20.13 -14.52
CA LEU A 774 -1.07 20.88 -14.94
C LEU A 774 0.11 20.45 -14.07
N THR A 775 1.09 19.77 -14.65
CA THR A 775 2.34 19.45 -13.97
C THR A 775 3.43 20.37 -14.48
N TYR A 776 4.17 21.00 -13.58
CA TYR A 776 5.32 21.84 -13.85
C TYR A 776 6.46 21.42 -12.93
N GLU A 777 7.63 21.09 -13.50
CA GLU A 777 8.88 20.83 -12.81
C GLU A 777 10.03 21.66 -13.37
#